data_5080d88b5cce041ce707f62c310e5557
#
_entry.id   5080d88b5cce041ce707f62c310e5557
#
_cell.length_a   1.000
_cell.length_b   1.000
_cell.length_c   1.000
_cell.angle_alpha   90.00
_cell.angle_beta   90.00
_cell.angle_gamma   90.00
#
_symmetry.space_group_name_H-M   'P 1'
#
loop_
_entity.id
_entity.type
_entity.pdbx_description
1 polymer ?
#
loop_
_entity_poly.entity_id
_entity_poly.type
_entity_poly.pdbx_seq_one_letter_code
_entity_poly.pdbx_strand_id
1 'polypeptide(L)'
;MGETAKLPDGSMFVFWEDETVYDIVLHVNSTHPDADDRNAGTLKAPLKTIQAAAERAVPGTRVLIHGGEYREWVHPVCGGINASHMISYEAYGDGEVVIKASEKVENFRPSNGWRLYNNFGKKKEEAKIKVWEYCLEPNLFLGYNPFSAVNILHDRLFIEYDKTDMTTYLNRRGMVFCDGKPLTQVSLCNGLGEKDGTYWVEANGQRVHFRLWNDEDPADHRIEVTCREQCFAPDEPFLSYIKVKGLTCAHAATGAPVPQRGAISCYRGHHWIIEDCTVDWSNGVGIDVGNECWHHEMIPGQKIGYSVIRNCTISNAGVCGIAGLHAVHMLIEDNRIEETGWQKMELSWEAGAIKLHNCVNSLIRRNLFRNTFRADHLWMDCGNENNRITHNLFLDGREQREAIFIECTKDGVNLIDHNIIWNVEGRFDRNQIKEQKGSAGWYAMTESGEVNGYGIYGEGTDRLRIEHNLIGNCRSAGYFAKPVSFRMQGLERGGTSRDAWILNNLFYRCGEAAVKFPTKDNHCDGNTYVGMEGGYLQILYPEPEVCLHLPSWQEFYQFDREGQEGWFEIEVDTDHLKLEFKKADDRPFGFPGELAKRDIVYNPEEVRTVDIHTLSQSDFYGNALEAGKVIPGPFAEMRKGKVYEIDCRRKER
;
A
#
# COMPACT_ATOMS: atom_id res chain seq x y z
N MET A 1 9.19 26.86 4.44
CA MET A 1 10.33 25.95 4.58
C MET A 1 9.79 24.65 5.16
N GLY A 2 9.96 23.53 4.44
CA GLY A 2 9.46 22.24 4.93
C GLY A 2 10.14 21.86 6.23
N GLU A 3 9.38 21.24 7.15
CA GLU A 3 9.97 20.66 8.36
C GLU A 3 11.07 19.69 7.97
N THR A 4 12.27 19.99 8.43
CA THR A 4 13.41 19.13 8.25
C THR A 4 13.27 17.91 9.17
N ALA A 5 13.12 16.73 8.59
CA ALA A 5 13.14 15.48 9.35
C ALA A 5 14.58 14.96 9.44
N LYS A 6 14.99 14.46 10.63
CA LYS A 6 16.24 13.73 10.76
C LYS A 6 16.03 12.28 10.33
N LEU A 7 16.97 11.76 9.57
CA LEU A 7 17.09 10.34 9.28
C LEU A 7 17.77 9.59 10.44
N PRO A 8 17.70 8.26 10.48
CA PRO A 8 18.27 7.46 11.56
C PRO A 8 19.78 7.68 11.80
N ASP A 9 20.55 8.00 10.78
CA ASP A 9 21.99 8.30 10.88
C ASP A 9 22.28 9.71 11.45
N GLY A 10 21.22 10.49 11.76
CA GLY A 10 21.30 11.87 12.25
C GLY A 10 21.39 12.93 11.16
N SER A 11 21.50 12.54 9.90
CA SER A 11 21.48 13.49 8.78
C SER A 11 20.10 14.12 8.62
N MET A 12 20.07 15.34 8.09
CA MET A 12 18.81 15.99 7.75
C MET A 12 18.35 15.50 6.40
N PHE A 13 17.08 15.06 6.30
CA PHE A 13 16.47 14.79 5.02
C PHE A 13 16.24 16.11 4.29
N VAL A 14 17.09 16.36 3.31
CA VAL A 14 17.00 17.56 2.45
C VAL A 14 16.19 17.20 1.23
N PHE A 15 15.13 17.94 1.04
CA PHE A 15 14.17 17.74 -0.01
C PHE A 15 14.33 18.81 -1.11
N TRP A 16 14.13 18.42 -2.34
CA TRP A 16 14.14 19.32 -3.50
C TRP A 16 12.73 19.65 -3.97
N GLU A 17 12.54 20.76 -4.64
CA GLU A 17 11.27 21.22 -5.19
C GLU A 17 11.44 21.63 -6.65
N ASP A 18 10.32 21.77 -7.36
CA ASP A 18 10.28 22.34 -8.70
C ASP A 18 10.55 23.85 -8.63
N GLU A 19 11.66 24.27 -9.20
CA GLU A 19 12.11 25.67 -9.28
C GLU A 19 11.98 26.22 -10.70
N THR A 20 11.27 25.53 -11.58
CA THR A 20 11.17 25.86 -13.00
C THR A 20 10.36 27.14 -13.23
N VAL A 21 10.95 28.08 -13.93
CA VAL A 21 10.22 29.16 -14.59
C VAL A 21 9.78 28.62 -15.95
N TYR A 22 8.49 28.39 -16.12
CA TYR A 22 7.94 27.79 -17.33
C TYR A 22 7.74 28.84 -18.41
N ASP A 23 8.62 28.83 -19.40
CA ASP A 23 8.57 29.76 -20.54
C ASP A 23 7.62 29.31 -21.66
N ILE A 24 7.32 28.03 -21.72
CA ILE A 24 6.43 27.42 -22.71
C ILE A 24 5.19 26.88 -22.00
N VAL A 25 4.02 27.34 -22.44
CA VAL A 25 2.74 26.87 -21.93
C VAL A 25 1.92 26.28 -23.07
N LEU A 26 1.50 25.04 -22.92
CA LEU A 26 0.59 24.35 -23.84
C LEU A 26 -0.74 24.08 -23.13
N HIS A 27 -1.85 24.47 -23.78
CA HIS A 27 -3.20 24.16 -23.31
C HIS A 27 -3.77 22.96 -24.07
N VAL A 28 -4.33 22.03 -23.31
CA VAL A 28 -5.08 20.86 -23.81
C VAL A 28 -6.53 20.99 -23.34
N ASN A 29 -7.48 20.94 -24.26
CA ASN A 29 -8.90 21.02 -23.93
C ASN A 29 -9.74 20.21 -24.93
N SER A 30 -10.05 18.96 -24.62
CA SER A 30 -10.81 18.05 -25.52
C SER A 30 -12.24 18.51 -25.79
N THR A 31 -12.81 19.38 -24.96
CA THR A 31 -14.20 19.87 -25.07
C THR A 31 -14.32 21.23 -25.76
N HIS A 32 -13.19 21.89 -26.02
CA HIS A 32 -13.21 23.18 -26.72
C HIS A 32 -13.62 23.00 -28.19
N PRO A 33 -14.54 23.82 -28.74
CA PRO A 33 -15.03 23.64 -30.09
C PRO A 33 -13.94 23.68 -31.18
N ASP A 34 -12.89 24.43 -30.94
CA ASP A 34 -11.76 24.58 -31.87
C ASP A 34 -10.55 23.72 -31.49
N ALA A 35 -10.73 22.73 -30.59
CA ALA A 35 -9.63 21.84 -30.20
C ALA A 35 -9.19 20.94 -31.36
N ASP A 36 -7.92 21.00 -31.69
CA ASP A 36 -7.29 20.17 -32.73
C ASP A 36 -5.81 19.97 -32.39
N ASP A 37 -5.29 18.76 -32.58
CA ASP A 37 -3.89 18.45 -32.26
C ASP A 37 -2.88 19.14 -33.21
N ARG A 38 -3.36 19.74 -34.28
CA ARG A 38 -2.56 20.61 -35.17
C ARG A 38 -2.44 22.06 -34.67
N ASN A 39 -3.24 22.44 -33.68
CA ASN A 39 -3.21 23.78 -33.10
C ASN A 39 -1.88 24.12 -32.42
N ALA A 40 -1.65 25.39 -32.15
CA ALA A 40 -0.46 25.84 -31.45
C ALA A 40 -0.46 25.55 -29.95
N GLY A 41 -1.53 25.04 -29.39
CA GLY A 41 -1.66 24.73 -27.94
C GLY A 41 -1.85 25.99 -27.09
N THR A 42 -2.42 27.07 -27.66
CA THR A 42 -2.77 28.28 -26.88
C THR A 42 -4.15 28.12 -26.24
N LEU A 43 -4.48 28.96 -25.27
CA LEU A 43 -5.80 28.99 -24.63
C LEU A 43 -6.97 29.14 -25.63
N LYS A 44 -6.77 29.87 -26.74
CA LYS A 44 -7.80 30.08 -27.78
C LYS A 44 -7.80 29.01 -28.88
N ALA A 45 -6.69 28.31 -29.05
CA ALA A 45 -6.53 27.23 -30.02
C ALA A 45 -5.80 26.06 -29.32
N PRO A 46 -6.50 25.37 -28.38
CA PRO A 46 -5.89 24.31 -27.58
C PRO A 46 -5.68 23.03 -28.40
N LEU A 47 -4.78 22.22 -27.92
CA LEU A 47 -4.66 20.83 -28.36
C LEU A 47 -5.87 20.03 -27.88
N LYS A 48 -6.20 18.97 -28.60
CA LYS A 48 -7.33 18.11 -28.27
C LYS A 48 -6.94 17.00 -27.31
N THR A 49 -5.73 16.44 -27.46
CA THR A 49 -5.23 15.30 -26.67
C THR A 49 -4.02 15.73 -25.83
N ILE A 50 -3.85 15.06 -24.69
CA ILE A 50 -2.67 15.25 -23.83
C ILE A 50 -1.44 14.70 -24.53
N GLN A 51 -1.60 13.61 -25.31
CA GLN A 51 -0.51 13.03 -26.09
C GLN A 51 0.10 14.04 -27.08
N ALA A 52 -0.70 14.81 -27.77
CA ALA A 52 -0.19 15.83 -28.69
C ALA A 52 0.64 16.93 -27.98
N ALA A 53 0.32 17.23 -26.73
CA ALA A 53 1.16 18.09 -25.90
C ALA A 53 2.45 17.39 -25.46
N ALA A 54 2.36 16.12 -25.07
CA ALA A 54 3.50 15.31 -24.65
C ALA A 54 4.57 15.16 -25.74
N GLU A 55 4.15 15.04 -27.00
CA GLU A 55 5.03 15.00 -28.19
C GLU A 55 5.77 16.31 -28.45
N ARG A 56 5.28 17.42 -27.94
CA ARG A 56 5.84 18.77 -28.15
C ARG A 56 6.56 19.32 -26.93
N ALA A 57 6.33 18.74 -25.76
CA ALA A 57 6.91 19.23 -24.52
C ALA A 57 8.43 19.04 -24.52
N VAL A 58 9.12 20.11 -24.18
CA VAL A 58 10.58 20.17 -24.00
C VAL A 58 10.88 20.72 -22.60
N PRO A 59 12.11 20.62 -22.07
CA PRO A 59 12.44 21.19 -20.77
C PRO A 59 12.00 22.66 -20.62
N GLY A 60 11.31 22.99 -19.54
CA GLY A 60 10.69 24.29 -19.29
C GLY A 60 9.25 24.43 -19.84
N THR A 61 8.65 23.33 -20.32
CA THR A 61 7.24 23.32 -20.76
C THR A 61 6.30 22.99 -19.62
N ARG A 62 5.20 23.76 -19.53
CA ARG A 62 4.05 23.49 -18.70
C ARG A 62 2.83 23.15 -19.56
N VAL A 63 2.33 21.93 -19.43
CA VAL A 63 1.10 21.48 -20.09
C VAL A 63 -0.06 21.68 -19.12
N LEU A 64 -0.99 22.55 -19.48
CA LEU A 64 -2.20 22.87 -18.72
C LEU A 64 -3.40 22.14 -19.34
N ILE A 65 -3.93 21.17 -18.61
CA ILE A 65 -5.00 20.27 -19.07
C ILE A 65 -6.32 20.74 -18.47
N HIS A 66 -7.26 21.10 -19.33
CA HIS A 66 -8.60 21.53 -18.94
C HIS A 66 -9.47 20.36 -18.51
N GLY A 67 -10.47 20.64 -17.65
CA GLY A 67 -11.41 19.63 -17.16
C GLY A 67 -12.06 18.84 -18.28
N GLY A 68 -12.09 17.53 -18.14
CA GLY A 68 -12.68 16.61 -19.12
C GLY A 68 -12.20 15.18 -18.97
N GLU A 69 -12.81 14.30 -19.78
CA GLU A 69 -12.44 12.89 -19.84
C GLU A 69 -11.58 12.64 -21.08
N TYR A 70 -10.36 12.16 -20.84
CA TYR A 70 -9.33 11.87 -21.85
C TYR A 70 -9.11 10.35 -21.90
N ARG A 71 -9.50 9.71 -23.01
CA ARG A 71 -9.36 8.25 -23.20
C ARG A 71 -8.10 7.97 -23.99
N GLU A 72 -6.99 8.06 -23.31
CA GLU A 72 -5.67 7.91 -23.92
C GLU A 72 -4.66 7.31 -22.94
N TRP A 73 -3.55 6.88 -23.45
CA TRP A 73 -2.35 6.59 -22.70
C TRP A 73 -1.34 7.66 -23.06
N VAL A 74 -0.99 8.49 -22.10
CA VAL A 74 -0.06 9.61 -22.32
C VAL A 74 1.36 9.07 -22.21
N HIS A 75 2.13 9.22 -23.29
CA HIS A 75 3.53 8.82 -23.40
C HIS A 75 4.42 10.08 -23.50
N PRO A 76 4.98 10.59 -22.39
CA PRO A 76 6.00 11.62 -22.48
C PRO A 76 7.19 11.14 -23.31
N VAL A 77 7.61 11.96 -24.28
CA VAL A 77 8.76 11.63 -25.16
C VAL A 77 10.04 12.32 -24.69
N CYS A 78 9.94 13.28 -23.79
CA CYS A 78 11.05 14.04 -23.25
C CYS A 78 10.88 14.22 -21.75
N GLY A 79 11.99 14.24 -21.03
CA GLY A 79 12.06 14.65 -19.62
C GLY A 79 12.67 16.06 -19.48
N GLY A 80 12.64 16.59 -18.27
CA GLY A 80 13.39 17.78 -17.90
C GLY A 80 14.89 17.52 -17.75
N ILE A 81 15.63 18.56 -17.40
CA ILE A 81 17.10 18.49 -17.25
C ILE A 81 17.50 18.50 -15.77
N ASN A 82 16.82 19.30 -14.97
CA ASN A 82 17.05 19.50 -13.53
C ASN A 82 15.83 20.17 -12.89
N ALA A 83 15.89 20.45 -11.59
CA ALA A 83 14.80 21.06 -10.84
C ALA A 83 14.36 22.47 -11.34
N SER A 84 15.23 23.17 -12.07
CA SER A 84 14.91 24.48 -12.65
C SER A 84 14.49 24.43 -14.12
N HIS A 85 14.45 23.23 -14.71
CA HIS A 85 14.05 22.99 -16.11
C HIS A 85 13.29 21.67 -16.22
N MET A 86 12.19 21.57 -15.50
CA MET A 86 11.27 20.42 -15.52
C MET A 86 10.29 20.49 -16.69
N ILE A 87 9.58 19.41 -16.93
CA ILE A 87 8.36 19.39 -17.73
C ILE A 87 7.20 19.10 -16.78
N SER A 88 6.14 19.90 -16.85
CA SER A 88 4.98 19.73 -15.98
C SER A 88 3.71 19.44 -16.78
N TYR A 89 2.91 18.48 -16.28
CA TYR A 89 1.57 18.16 -16.76
C TYR A 89 0.59 18.40 -15.61
N GLU A 90 -0.22 19.44 -15.72
CA GLU A 90 -1.03 19.92 -14.60
C GLU A 90 -2.49 20.12 -15.01
N ALA A 91 -3.41 19.81 -14.10
CA ALA A 91 -4.79 20.24 -14.24
C ALA A 91 -4.87 21.77 -14.24
N TYR A 92 -5.62 22.35 -15.19
CA TYR A 92 -5.80 23.80 -15.32
C TYR A 92 -6.60 24.38 -14.16
N GLY A 93 -7.47 23.59 -13.54
CA GLY A 93 -8.27 24.00 -12.39
C GLY A 93 -9.69 24.46 -12.71
N ASP A 94 -10.17 24.27 -13.93
CA ASP A 94 -11.53 24.58 -14.35
C ASP A 94 -12.48 23.39 -14.31
N GLY A 95 -12.02 22.24 -13.87
CA GLY A 95 -12.76 21.00 -13.70
C GLY A 95 -11.84 19.83 -13.45
N GLU A 96 -12.42 18.66 -13.14
CA GLU A 96 -11.65 17.44 -12.98
C GLU A 96 -11.08 16.97 -14.31
N VAL A 97 -9.81 16.58 -14.32
CA VAL A 97 -9.11 15.99 -15.47
C VAL A 97 -8.99 14.51 -15.25
N VAL A 98 -9.70 13.71 -16.07
CA VAL A 98 -9.71 12.25 -15.92
C VAL A 98 -9.10 11.59 -17.14
N ILE A 99 -7.95 10.93 -16.94
CA ILE A 99 -7.33 10.07 -17.96
C ILE A 99 -7.81 8.64 -17.73
N LYS A 100 -8.51 8.06 -18.71
CA LYS A 100 -9.05 6.72 -18.62
C LYS A 100 -8.37 5.75 -19.55
N ALA A 101 -7.92 4.63 -19.00
CA ALA A 101 -7.40 3.52 -19.78
C ALA A 101 -8.49 2.60 -20.35
N SER A 102 -9.77 2.95 -20.20
CA SER A 102 -10.94 2.23 -20.73
C SER A 102 -11.61 2.96 -21.89
N GLU A 103 -12.37 2.23 -22.69
CA GLU A 103 -13.26 2.77 -23.72
C GLU A 103 -14.73 2.45 -23.40
N LYS A 104 -15.63 3.33 -23.85
CA LYS A 104 -17.06 3.06 -23.87
C LYS A 104 -17.38 2.07 -24.99
N VAL A 105 -18.19 1.10 -24.67
CA VAL A 105 -18.56 0.05 -25.63
C VAL A 105 -20.07 -0.07 -25.74
N GLU A 106 -20.51 -0.43 -26.93
CA GLU A 106 -21.89 -0.60 -27.31
C GLU A 106 -22.05 -1.89 -28.14
N ASN A 107 -23.24 -2.17 -28.65
CA ASN A 107 -23.51 -3.34 -29.51
C ASN A 107 -23.40 -4.69 -28.77
N PHE A 108 -23.99 -4.73 -27.60
CA PHE A 108 -24.14 -5.96 -26.82
C PHE A 108 -25.20 -6.87 -27.46
N ARG A 109 -25.03 -8.19 -27.28
CA ARG A 109 -26.05 -9.16 -27.64
C ARG A 109 -26.24 -10.21 -26.56
N PRO A 110 -27.41 -10.85 -26.45
CA PRO A 110 -27.57 -11.96 -25.52
C PRO A 110 -26.53 -13.06 -25.75
N SER A 111 -25.92 -13.53 -24.67
CA SER A 111 -24.91 -14.58 -24.74
C SER A 111 -25.52 -15.92 -25.14
N ASN A 112 -25.22 -16.37 -26.37
CA ASN A 112 -25.65 -17.69 -26.83
C ASN A 112 -24.91 -18.82 -26.13
N GLY A 113 -23.65 -18.63 -25.79
CA GLY A 113 -22.85 -19.59 -25.06
C GLY A 113 -23.44 -19.93 -23.70
N TRP A 114 -23.96 -18.95 -22.98
CA TRP A 114 -24.65 -19.13 -21.71
C TRP A 114 -25.81 -20.13 -21.80
N ARG A 115 -26.64 -20.04 -22.84
CA ARG A 115 -27.77 -20.93 -23.04
C ARG A 115 -27.37 -22.37 -23.36
N LEU A 116 -26.25 -22.57 -24.05
CA LEU A 116 -25.76 -23.90 -24.44
C LEU A 116 -25.15 -24.65 -23.26
N TYR A 117 -24.39 -23.96 -22.42
CA TYR A 117 -23.67 -24.60 -21.33
C TYR A 117 -24.51 -24.85 -20.08
N ASN A 118 -25.56 -24.06 -19.83
CA ASN A 118 -26.35 -24.12 -18.61
C ASN A 118 -27.70 -24.83 -18.72
N ASN A 119 -28.06 -25.36 -19.88
CA ASN A 119 -29.34 -26.07 -20.06
C ASN A 119 -29.33 -27.53 -19.58
N PHE A 120 -28.20 -28.06 -19.13
CA PHE A 120 -28.15 -29.42 -18.61
C PHE A 120 -28.60 -29.45 -17.14
N GLY A 121 -29.90 -29.67 -16.93
CA GLY A 121 -30.46 -30.03 -15.63
C GLY A 121 -30.82 -28.90 -14.68
N LYS A 122 -30.88 -27.66 -15.10
CA LYS A 122 -31.21 -26.52 -14.24
C LYS A 122 -32.69 -26.11 -14.21
N LYS A 123 -33.12 -25.59 -13.05
CA LYS A 123 -34.54 -25.26 -12.75
C LYS A 123 -35.02 -24.04 -13.56
N LYS A 124 -36.34 -23.95 -13.79
CA LYS A 124 -37.00 -22.86 -14.49
C LYS A 124 -36.67 -21.43 -14.01
N GLU A 125 -36.21 -21.28 -12.78
CA GLU A 125 -35.81 -19.98 -12.20
C GLU A 125 -34.54 -19.40 -12.81
N GLU A 126 -33.64 -20.24 -13.30
CA GLU A 126 -32.39 -19.81 -13.97
C GLU A 126 -32.63 -19.28 -15.40
N ALA A 127 -33.79 -19.56 -15.99
CA ALA A 127 -34.17 -19.01 -17.29
C ALA A 127 -34.41 -17.48 -17.27
N LYS A 128 -34.46 -16.87 -16.08
CA LYS A 128 -34.62 -15.41 -15.92
C LYS A 128 -33.31 -14.66 -15.93
N ILE A 129 -32.15 -15.36 -15.79
CA ILE A 129 -30.82 -14.75 -15.77
C ILE A 129 -30.52 -14.23 -17.18
N LYS A 130 -30.14 -12.95 -17.25
CA LYS A 130 -29.72 -12.31 -18.48
C LYS A 130 -28.19 -12.18 -18.50
N VAL A 131 -27.54 -12.91 -19.40
CA VAL A 131 -26.12 -12.77 -19.67
C VAL A 131 -25.94 -12.19 -21.06
N TRP A 132 -25.10 -11.18 -21.14
CA TRP A 132 -24.78 -10.47 -22.36
C TRP A 132 -23.37 -10.82 -22.82
N GLU A 133 -23.08 -10.66 -24.09
CA GLU A 133 -21.74 -10.79 -24.62
C GLU A 133 -21.35 -9.57 -25.46
N TYR A 134 -20.06 -9.26 -25.40
CA TYR A 134 -19.42 -8.23 -26.21
C TYR A 134 -18.19 -8.79 -26.90
N CYS A 135 -18.08 -8.58 -28.22
CA CYS A 135 -16.88 -8.92 -28.97
C CYS A 135 -15.87 -7.79 -28.84
N LEU A 136 -14.69 -8.11 -28.28
CA LEU A 136 -13.60 -7.15 -28.12
C LEU A 136 -12.92 -6.91 -29.46
N GLU A 137 -13.30 -5.83 -30.12
CA GLU A 137 -12.78 -5.46 -31.44
C GLU A 137 -11.28 -5.14 -31.36
N PRO A 138 -10.44 -5.69 -32.28
CA PRO A 138 -8.99 -5.47 -32.21
C PRO A 138 -8.54 -4.00 -32.26
N ASN A 139 -9.32 -3.12 -32.87
CA ASN A 139 -9.04 -1.69 -32.96
C ASN A 139 -9.21 -0.93 -31.62
N LEU A 140 -9.81 -1.55 -30.61
CA LEU A 140 -9.80 -1.03 -29.23
C LEU A 140 -8.42 -1.04 -28.60
N PHE A 141 -7.51 -1.88 -29.11
CA PHE A 141 -6.23 -2.16 -28.51
C PHE A 141 -5.07 -1.71 -29.39
N LEU A 142 -4.16 -0.98 -28.82
CA LEU A 142 -2.92 -0.54 -29.47
C LEU A 142 -1.82 -1.60 -29.25
N GLY A 143 -2.04 -2.83 -29.76
CA GLY A 143 -1.08 -3.92 -29.62
C GLY A 143 -1.12 -4.70 -28.30
N TYR A 144 -1.92 -4.28 -27.34
CA TYR A 144 -2.07 -4.93 -26.05
C TYR A 144 -3.55 -5.16 -25.72
N ASN A 145 -3.98 -6.42 -25.74
CA ASN A 145 -5.32 -6.80 -25.29
C ASN A 145 -5.26 -7.34 -23.84
N PRO A 146 -5.68 -6.58 -22.82
CA PRO A 146 -5.60 -7.00 -21.43
C PRO A 146 -6.47 -8.22 -21.11
N PHE A 147 -7.51 -8.49 -21.91
CA PHE A 147 -8.36 -9.66 -21.74
C PHE A 147 -7.71 -10.95 -22.24
N SER A 148 -6.63 -10.87 -23.02
CA SER A 148 -5.81 -12.03 -23.40
C SER A 148 -4.69 -12.32 -22.41
N ALA A 149 -4.34 -11.37 -21.54
CA ALA A 149 -3.27 -11.49 -20.56
C ALA A 149 -3.82 -12.00 -19.22
N VAL A 150 -3.23 -13.04 -18.66
CA VAL A 150 -3.52 -13.52 -17.31
C VAL A 150 -2.82 -12.67 -16.25
N ASN A 151 -3.35 -12.66 -15.04
CA ASN A 151 -2.77 -11.89 -13.97
C ASN A 151 -1.43 -12.47 -13.52
N ILE A 152 -1.32 -13.78 -13.42
CA ILE A 152 -0.05 -14.37 -13.02
C ILE A 152 0.60 -15.07 -14.19
N LEU A 153 1.89 -14.89 -14.33
CA LEU A 153 2.62 -15.50 -15.40
C LEU A 153 3.43 -16.69 -14.94
N HIS A 154 4.34 -16.62 -14.10
CA HIS A 154 5.14 -17.75 -13.65
C HIS A 154 6.00 -17.35 -12.45
N ASP A 155 5.60 -17.72 -11.29
CA ASP A 155 6.55 -17.75 -10.20
C ASP A 155 6.62 -19.14 -9.60
N ARG A 156 7.57 -19.90 -10.07
CA ARG A 156 7.86 -21.24 -9.57
C ARG A 156 8.61 -21.21 -8.23
N LEU A 157 9.05 -20.04 -7.78
CA LEU A 157 9.75 -19.90 -6.51
C LEU A 157 8.77 -19.90 -5.34
N PHE A 158 7.57 -19.35 -5.53
CA PHE A 158 6.63 -19.09 -4.45
C PHE A 158 5.33 -19.89 -4.56
N ILE A 159 4.99 -20.44 -5.73
CA ILE A 159 3.76 -21.18 -5.94
C ILE A 159 4.04 -22.65 -6.25
N GLU A 160 3.50 -23.52 -5.42
CA GLU A 160 3.37 -24.93 -5.72
C GLU A 160 2.04 -25.17 -6.47
N TYR A 161 2.09 -25.20 -7.79
CA TYR A 161 0.92 -25.26 -8.67
C TYR A 161 -0.01 -26.46 -8.40
N ASP A 162 0.54 -27.58 -7.96
CA ASP A 162 -0.20 -28.79 -7.62
C ASP A 162 -0.90 -28.73 -6.25
N LYS A 163 -0.60 -27.73 -5.46
CA LYS A 163 -1.13 -27.52 -4.12
C LYS A 163 -1.92 -26.23 -3.95
N THR A 164 -1.85 -25.34 -4.91
CA THR A 164 -2.47 -24.00 -4.86
C THR A 164 -3.73 -23.97 -5.71
N ASP A 165 -4.80 -23.36 -5.21
CA ASP A 165 -5.97 -23.06 -6.03
C ASP A 165 -5.62 -21.96 -7.04
N MET A 166 -5.30 -22.38 -8.25
CA MET A 166 -4.90 -21.50 -9.34
C MET A 166 -6.08 -20.78 -10.01
N THR A 167 -7.32 -20.99 -9.60
CA THR A 167 -8.49 -20.39 -10.28
C THR A 167 -8.47 -18.87 -10.23
N THR A 168 -8.04 -18.29 -9.13
CA THR A 168 -7.89 -16.83 -8.99
C THR A 168 -6.88 -16.26 -9.98
N TYR A 169 -5.86 -17.02 -10.31
CA TYR A 169 -4.79 -16.62 -11.23
C TYR A 169 -5.16 -16.79 -12.71
N LEU A 170 -6.27 -17.40 -13.00
CA LEU A 170 -6.82 -17.46 -14.37
C LEU A 170 -7.50 -16.15 -14.79
N ASN A 171 -7.74 -15.25 -13.85
CA ASN A 171 -8.33 -13.96 -14.14
C ASN A 171 -7.45 -13.14 -15.10
N ARG A 172 -8.12 -12.42 -15.98
CA ARG A 172 -7.49 -11.55 -16.99
C ARG A 172 -7.28 -10.15 -16.41
N ARG A 173 -6.34 -9.41 -16.98
CA ARG A 173 -6.02 -8.05 -16.57
C ARG A 173 -7.09 -7.03 -16.93
N GLY A 174 -7.86 -7.31 -18.00
CA GLY A 174 -8.94 -6.43 -18.43
C GLY A 174 -10.10 -6.40 -17.47
N MET A 175 -10.59 -5.21 -17.16
CA MET A 175 -11.71 -4.95 -16.27
C MET A 175 -12.93 -4.44 -17.04
N VAL A 176 -14.12 -4.70 -16.52
CA VAL A 176 -15.41 -4.23 -17.07
C VAL A 176 -16.11 -3.39 -16.04
N PHE A 177 -16.61 -2.24 -16.46
CA PHE A 177 -17.33 -1.29 -15.59
C PHE A 177 -18.72 -1.03 -16.13
N CYS A 178 -19.68 -0.86 -15.23
CA CYS A 178 -21.02 -0.40 -15.51
C CYS A 178 -21.29 0.86 -14.68
N ASP A 179 -21.52 2.00 -15.33
CA ASP A 179 -21.70 3.32 -14.71
C ASP A 179 -20.57 3.70 -13.73
N GLY A 180 -19.33 3.34 -14.10
CA GLY A 180 -18.12 3.57 -13.30
C GLY A 180 -17.89 2.56 -12.18
N LYS A 181 -18.83 1.62 -11.95
CA LYS A 181 -18.67 0.56 -10.94
C LYS A 181 -18.13 -0.71 -11.59
N PRO A 182 -17.06 -1.32 -11.04
CA PRO A 182 -16.50 -2.54 -11.63
C PRO A 182 -17.41 -3.74 -11.44
N LEU A 183 -17.50 -4.57 -12.47
CA LEU A 183 -18.01 -5.92 -12.34
C LEU A 183 -16.94 -6.85 -11.78
N THR A 184 -17.33 -7.88 -11.06
CA THR A 184 -16.41 -8.89 -10.54
C THR A 184 -16.09 -9.94 -11.60
N GLN A 185 -14.80 -10.18 -11.89
CA GLN A 185 -14.42 -11.27 -12.77
C GLN A 185 -14.66 -12.63 -12.13
N VAL A 186 -15.22 -13.55 -12.88
CA VAL A 186 -15.34 -14.96 -12.50
C VAL A 186 -14.43 -15.80 -13.39
N SER A 187 -13.76 -16.78 -12.81
CA SER A 187 -12.79 -17.61 -13.53
C SER A 187 -13.46 -18.62 -14.47
N LEU A 188 -14.69 -19.00 -14.18
CA LEU A 188 -15.45 -19.99 -14.94
C LEU A 188 -16.80 -19.41 -15.40
N CYS A 189 -17.22 -19.76 -16.60
CA CYS A 189 -18.48 -19.28 -17.20
C CYS A 189 -19.72 -19.53 -16.33
N ASN A 190 -19.79 -20.65 -15.63
CA ASN A 190 -20.92 -20.96 -14.75
C ASN A 190 -21.05 -19.99 -13.56
N GLY A 191 -19.97 -19.33 -13.13
CA GLY A 191 -20.01 -18.30 -12.10
C GLY A 191 -20.95 -17.13 -12.41
N LEU A 192 -21.19 -16.84 -13.70
CA LEU A 192 -22.18 -15.85 -14.11
C LEU A 192 -23.61 -16.19 -13.65
N GLY A 193 -23.90 -17.48 -13.46
CA GLY A 193 -25.19 -17.94 -12.94
C GLY A 193 -25.34 -17.84 -11.43
N GLU A 194 -24.23 -17.74 -10.71
CA GLU A 194 -24.19 -17.75 -9.25
C GLU A 194 -24.40 -16.35 -8.67
N LYS A 195 -23.87 -15.34 -9.32
CA LYS A 195 -23.90 -13.96 -8.83
C LYS A 195 -24.07 -12.97 -9.98
N ASP A 196 -24.90 -11.96 -9.77
CA ASP A 196 -24.99 -10.79 -10.65
C ASP A 196 -23.83 -9.80 -10.41
N GLY A 197 -23.69 -8.80 -11.26
CA GLY A 197 -22.56 -7.87 -11.23
C GLY A 197 -21.23 -8.55 -11.55
N THR A 198 -21.23 -9.53 -12.47
CA THR A 198 -20.06 -10.35 -12.80
C THR A 198 -19.77 -10.39 -14.29
N TYR A 199 -18.52 -10.70 -14.65
CA TYR A 199 -18.14 -10.99 -16.04
C TYR A 199 -17.16 -12.15 -16.12
N TRP A 200 -17.14 -12.81 -17.28
CA TRP A 200 -16.23 -13.88 -17.63
C TRP A 200 -15.61 -13.62 -19.00
N VAL A 201 -14.36 -13.98 -19.16
CA VAL A 201 -13.60 -13.79 -20.41
C VAL A 201 -13.36 -15.14 -21.07
N GLU A 202 -13.64 -15.26 -22.38
CA GLU A 202 -13.29 -16.45 -23.14
C GLU A 202 -11.77 -16.66 -23.17
N ALA A 203 -11.33 -17.92 -23.27
CA ALA A 203 -9.93 -18.31 -23.18
C ALA A 203 -8.99 -17.55 -24.16
N ASN A 204 -9.52 -17.17 -25.32
CA ASN A 204 -8.78 -16.41 -26.34
C ASN A 204 -8.72 -14.90 -26.09
N GLY A 205 -9.44 -14.39 -25.09
CA GLY A 205 -9.48 -12.96 -24.74
C GLY A 205 -10.17 -12.07 -25.78
N GLN A 206 -10.99 -12.63 -26.66
CA GLN A 206 -11.67 -11.88 -27.73
C GLN A 206 -13.12 -11.57 -27.41
N ARG A 207 -13.68 -12.17 -26.38
CA ARG A 207 -15.07 -11.98 -25.99
C ARG A 207 -15.23 -11.97 -24.48
N VAL A 208 -16.05 -11.04 -24.01
CA VAL A 208 -16.46 -10.92 -22.62
C VAL A 208 -17.93 -11.25 -22.52
N HIS A 209 -18.29 -12.09 -21.56
CA HIS A 209 -19.66 -12.34 -21.15
C HIS A 209 -19.89 -11.69 -19.79
N PHE A 210 -21.01 -10.99 -19.63
CA PHE A 210 -21.27 -10.27 -18.39
C PHE A 210 -22.75 -10.31 -18.00
N ARG A 211 -22.98 -10.23 -16.72
CA ARG A 211 -24.29 -10.13 -16.10
C ARG A 211 -24.33 -8.90 -15.21
N LEU A 212 -25.22 -7.97 -15.51
CA LEU A 212 -25.40 -6.78 -14.70
C LEU A 212 -26.16 -7.08 -13.40
N TRP A 213 -26.10 -6.17 -12.45
CA TRP A 213 -26.90 -6.26 -11.23
C TRP A 213 -28.39 -6.28 -11.57
N ASN A 214 -29.18 -7.06 -10.83
CA ASN A 214 -30.60 -7.24 -11.05
C ASN A 214 -31.00 -7.70 -12.46
N ASP A 215 -30.07 -8.27 -13.23
CA ASP A 215 -30.31 -8.68 -14.63
C ASP A 215 -30.77 -7.52 -15.54
N GLU A 216 -30.27 -6.29 -15.29
CA GLU A 216 -30.57 -5.09 -16.06
C GLU A 216 -30.10 -5.18 -17.51
N ASP A 217 -30.62 -4.30 -18.37
CA ASP A 217 -30.22 -4.25 -19.78
C ASP A 217 -29.02 -3.29 -19.96
N PRO A 218 -27.91 -3.72 -20.55
CA PRO A 218 -26.75 -2.85 -20.75
C PRO A 218 -27.02 -1.66 -21.69
N ALA A 219 -28.08 -1.68 -22.46
CA ALA A 219 -28.48 -0.53 -23.28
C ALA A 219 -28.89 0.70 -22.44
N ASP A 220 -29.28 0.49 -21.20
CA ASP A 220 -29.67 1.56 -20.26
C ASP A 220 -28.48 2.09 -19.43
N HIS A 221 -27.27 1.54 -19.65
CA HIS A 221 -26.10 1.80 -18.83
C HIS A 221 -24.87 2.18 -19.68
N ARG A 222 -23.93 2.85 -19.04
CA ARG A 222 -22.61 3.11 -19.62
C ARG A 222 -21.68 1.96 -19.29
N ILE A 223 -21.39 1.13 -20.29
CA ILE A 223 -20.43 0.04 -20.15
C ILE A 223 -19.06 0.49 -20.66
N GLU A 224 -18.03 0.20 -19.88
CA GLU A 224 -16.65 0.52 -20.21
C GLU A 224 -15.79 -0.74 -20.08
N VAL A 225 -14.83 -0.92 -20.98
CA VAL A 225 -13.85 -2.00 -20.93
C VAL A 225 -12.45 -1.43 -20.94
N THR A 226 -11.56 -1.98 -20.14
CA THR A 226 -10.17 -1.55 -20.09
C THR A 226 -9.47 -1.89 -21.39
N CYS A 227 -8.76 -0.95 -21.99
CA CYS A 227 -8.08 -1.12 -23.27
C CYS A 227 -6.59 -0.82 -23.22
N ARG A 228 -6.09 -0.16 -22.18
CA ARG A 228 -4.71 0.28 -22.05
C ARG A 228 -4.11 -0.23 -20.75
N GLU A 229 -2.82 -0.49 -20.79
CA GLU A 229 -2.10 -0.93 -19.60
C GLU A 229 -1.95 0.20 -18.58
N GLN A 230 -1.67 1.40 -19.05
CA GLN A 230 -1.34 2.56 -18.21
C GLN A 230 -2.11 3.81 -18.65
N CYS A 231 -2.13 4.83 -17.81
CA CYS A 231 -2.70 6.14 -18.12
C CYS A 231 -1.63 7.17 -18.47
N PHE A 232 -0.55 7.22 -17.68
CA PHE A 232 0.54 8.17 -17.86
C PHE A 232 1.88 7.46 -17.63
N ALA A 233 2.58 7.16 -18.70
CA ALA A 233 3.85 6.44 -18.63
C ALA A 233 4.68 6.64 -19.90
N PRO A 234 5.98 6.96 -19.81
CA PRO A 234 6.86 7.01 -20.98
C PRO A 234 6.98 5.64 -21.68
N ASP A 235 7.20 5.64 -22.98
CA ASP A 235 7.60 4.45 -23.72
C ASP A 235 9.08 4.12 -23.48
N GLU A 236 9.91 5.16 -23.37
CA GLU A 236 11.34 5.02 -23.15
C GLU A 236 11.67 5.15 -21.67
N PRO A 237 12.53 4.29 -21.11
CA PRO A 237 12.95 4.37 -19.72
C PRO A 237 13.82 5.62 -19.45
N PHE A 238 13.94 5.96 -18.16
CA PHE A 238 14.88 6.97 -17.63
C PHE A 238 14.53 8.42 -17.88
N LEU A 239 13.34 8.75 -18.36
CA LEU A 239 12.89 10.14 -18.41
C LEU A 239 12.75 10.70 -16.99
N SER A 240 13.31 11.85 -16.77
CA SER A 240 13.46 12.41 -15.42
C SER A 240 13.01 13.87 -15.37
N TYR A 241 12.83 14.41 -14.15
CA TYR A 241 12.37 15.77 -13.93
C TYR A 241 11.02 16.07 -14.61
N ILE A 242 10.07 15.15 -14.40
CA ILE A 242 8.68 15.32 -14.83
C ILE A 242 7.80 15.55 -13.60
N LYS A 243 6.89 16.50 -13.72
CA LYS A 243 5.87 16.78 -12.73
C LYS A 243 4.50 16.41 -13.27
N VAL A 244 3.73 15.68 -12.47
CA VAL A 244 2.34 15.32 -12.75
C VAL A 244 1.49 15.83 -11.60
N LYS A 245 0.53 16.72 -11.88
CA LYS A 245 -0.22 17.40 -10.83
C LYS A 245 -1.72 17.47 -11.11
N GLY A 246 -2.52 17.04 -10.12
CA GLY A 246 -3.97 17.24 -10.12
C GLY A 246 -4.72 16.40 -11.14
N LEU A 247 -4.15 15.29 -11.60
CA LEU A 247 -4.76 14.41 -12.59
C LEU A 247 -5.41 13.19 -11.92
N THR A 248 -6.55 12.78 -12.44
CA THR A 248 -7.17 11.48 -12.11
C THR A 248 -6.82 10.47 -13.18
N CYS A 249 -6.19 9.35 -12.80
CA CYS A 249 -5.87 8.20 -13.66
C CYS A 249 -6.73 7.01 -13.27
N ALA A 250 -7.49 6.45 -14.21
CA ALA A 250 -8.46 5.40 -13.89
C ALA A 250 -8.49 4.25 -14.89
N HIS A 251 -8.88 3.07 -14.40
CA HIS A 251 -9.17 1.86 -15.16
C HIS A 251 -7.95 1.25 -15.89
N ALA A 252 -6.76 1.36 -15.31
CA ALA A 252 -5.54 0.85 -15.93
C ALA A 252 -5.40 -0.68 -15.80
N ALA A 253 -5.07 -1.35 -16.90
CA ALA A 253 -4.88 -2.81 -16.93
C ALA A 253 -3.43 -3.21 -16.64
N THR A 254 -2.83 -2.63 -15.61
CA THR A 254 -1.45 -2.88 -15.20
C THR A 254 -1.19 -4.34 -14.86
N GLY A 255 0.04 -4.78 -14.96
CA GLY A 255 0.44 -6.14 -14.64
C GLY A 255 0.16 -6.52 -13.19
N ALA A 256 -0.12 -7.81 -12.95
CA ALA A 256 -0.32 -8.33 -11.60
C ALA A 256 0.24 -9.76 -11.51
N PRO A 257 1.15 -10.03 -10.60
CA PRO A 257 1.88 -9.08 -9.75
C PRO A 257 3.01 -8.34 -10.46
N VAL A 258 3.47 -8.86 -11.59
CA VAL A 258 4.58 -8.31 -12.37
C VAL A 258 4.18 -8.13 -13.85
N PRO A 259 4.81 -7.18 -14.56
CA PRO A 259 5.76 -6.18 -14.08
C PRO A 259 5.09 -5.18 -13.14
N GLN A 260 5.84 -4.64 -12.18
CA GLN A 260 5.34 -3.61 -11.26
C GLN A 260 5.37 -2.23 -11.93
N ARG A 261 4.53 -2.05 -12.91
CA ARG A 261 4.30 -0.78 -13.60
C ARG A 261 2.95 -0.20 -13.20
N GLY A 262 2.94 1.05 -12.80
CA GLY A 262 1.74 1.75 -12.33
C GLY A 262 0.87 2.32 -13.45
N ALA A 263 -0.34 2.68 -13.09
CA ALA A 263 -1.20 3.53 -13.93
C ALA A 263 -0.52 4.88 -14.24
N ILE A 264 0.23 5.42 -13.25
CA ILE A 264 1.26 6.45 -13.43
C ILE A 264 2.61 5.78 -13.21
N SER A 265 3.51 5.83 -14.19
CA SER A 265 4.80 5.17 -14.14
C SER A 265 5.94 6.13 -14.41
N CYS A 266 6.93 6.12 -13.51
CA CYS A 266 8.20 6.83 -13.74
C CYS A 266 9.14 6.06 -14.68
N TYR A 267 8.86 4.81 -14.94
CA TYR A 267 9.62 3.91 -15.82
C TYR A 267 11.13 4.09 -15.72
N ARG A 268 11.68 3.79 -14.53
CA ARG A 268 13.11 3.96 -14.18
C ARG A 268 13.62 5.40 -14.23
N GLY A 269 12.74 6.39 -14.33
CA GLY A 269 13.10 7.79 -14.20
C GLY A 269 13.43 8.17 -12.77
N HIS A 270 13.99 9.34 -12.59
CA HIS A 270 14.31 9.92 -11.29
C HIS A 270 13.82 11.36 -11.17
N HIS A 271 13.69 11.88 -9.95
CA HIS A 271 13.26 13.25 -9.71
C HIS A 271 11.90 13.56 -10.36
N TRP A 272 10.94 12.68 -10.16
CA TRP A 272 9.55 12.95 -10.51
C TRP A 272 8.83 13.57 -9.32
N ILE A 273 7.89 14.46 -9.59
CA ILE A 273 6.92 14.96 -8.62
C ILE A 273 5.54 14.49 -9.08
N ILE A 274 4.89 13.67 -8.28
CA ILE A 274 3.50 13.25 -8.48
C ILE A 274 2.72 13.80 -7.29
N GLU A 275 1.92 14.83 -7.56
CA GLU A 275 1.22 15.53 -6.49
C GLU A 275 -0.24 15.83 -6.82
N ASP A 276 -1.08 15.85 -5.80
CA ASP A 276 -2.51 16.16 -5.92
C ASP A 276 -3.26 15.23 -6.90
N CYS A 277 -2.71 14.04 -7.18
CA CYS A 277 -3.25 13.10 -8.16
C CYS A 277 -4.18 12.07 -7.53
N THR A 278 -5.13 11.58 -8.31
CA THR A 278 -5.96 10.43 -7.95
C THR A 278 -5.65 9.27 -8.88
N VAL A 279 -5.42 8.08 -8.32
CA VAL A 279 -5.36 6.83 -9.08
C VAL A 279 -6.45 5.91 -8.57
N ASP A 280 -7.32 5.49 -9.47
CA ASP A 280 -8.45 4.65 -9.10
C ASP A 280 -8.64 3.48 -10.08
N TRP A 281 -8.88 2.29 -9.54
CA TRP A 281 -9.04 1.05 -10.28
C TRP A 281 -7.88 0.74 -11.24
N SER A 282 -6.79 0.29 -10.69
CA SER A 282 -5.74 -0.40 -11.43
C SER A 282 -5.80 -1.91 -11.19
N ASN A 283 -5.55 -2.70 -12.26
CA ASN A 283 -5.54 -4.16 -12.14
C ASN A 283 -4.41 -4.67 -11.23
N GLY A 284 -3.26 -4.04 -11.27
CA GLY A 284 -2.08 -4.37 -10.44
C GLY A 284 -1.63 -3.19 -9.61
N VAL A 285 -0.78 -2.35 -10.19
CA VAL A 285 -0.08 -1.26 -9.49
C VAL A 285 -0.71 0.11 -9.81
N GLY A 286 -0.84 0.96 -8.79
CA GLY A 286 -1.31 2.34 -8.96
C GLY A 286 -0.22 3.28 -9.48
N ILE A 287 0.88 3.43 -8.73
CA ILE A 287 2.03 4.28 -9.10
C ILE A 287 3.30 3.47 -8.96
N ASP A 288 4.22 3.56 -9.91
CA ASP A 288 5.56 3.03 -9.73
C ASP A 288 6.63 4.10 -9.74
N VAL A 289 7.65 3.86 -8.92
CA VAL A 289 8.85 4.69 -8.80
C VAL A 289 10.09 3.81 -8.73
N GLY A 290 11.23 4.36 -9.12
CA GLY A 290 12.45 3.57 -9.17
C GLY A 290 12.49 2.60 -10.35
N ASN A 291 13.05 1.42 -10.13
CA ASN A 291 13.11 0.36 -11.14
C ASN A 291 11.90 -0.58 -11.01
N GLU A 292 11.67 -1.39 -12.01
CA GLU A 292 10.68 -2.46 -11.95
C GLU A 292 11.21 -3.62 -11.08
N CYS A 293 10.31 -4.32 -10.40
CA CYS A 293 10.65 -5.58 -9.75
C CYS A 293 11.24 -6.57 -10.76
N TRP A 294 12.22 -7.35 -10.31
CA TRP A 294 12.98 -8.32 -11.10
C TRP A 294 13.97 -7.75 -12.14
N HIS A 295 14.04 -6.44 -12.30
CA HIS A 295 15.11 -5.78 -13.04
C HIS A 295 16.26 -5.41 -12.10
N HIS A 296 17.12 -6.35 -11.80
CA HIS A 296 18.20 -6.20 -10.82
C HIS A 296 19.43 -5.46 -11.35
N GLU A 297 19.55 -5.30 -12.64
CA GLU A 297 20.72 -4.67 -13.23
C GLU A 297 20.59 -3.15 -13.22
N MET A 298 21.47 -2.51 -12.48
CA MET A 298 21.66 -1.06 -12.51
C MET A 298 22.72 -0.72 -13.54
N ILE A 299 22.45 0.22 -14.42
CA ILE A 299 23.50 0.80 -15.26
C ILE A 299 24.39 1.65 -14.34
N PRO A 300 25.70 1.41 -14.32
CA PRO A 300 26.61 2.18 -13.49
C PRO A 300 26.47 3.69 -13.69
N GLY A 301 26.30 4.43 -12.60
CA GLY A 301 26.10 5.87 -12.61
C GLY A 301 24.65 6.33 -12.87
N GLN A 302 23.73 5.40 -13.10
CA GLN A 302 22.31 5.72 -13.21
C GLN A 302 21.72 6.15 -11.87
N LYS A 303 20.96 7.22 -11.88
CA LYS A 303 20.16 7.65 -10.74
C LYS A 303 18.75 7.09 -10.88
N ILE A 304 18.22 6.51 -9.81
CA ILE A 304 16.83 6.04 -9.68
C ILE A 304 16.29 6.55 -8.36
N GLY A 305 14.99 6.84 -8.29
CA GLY A 305 14.39 7.42 -7.10
C GLY A 305 14.45 8.95 -7.09
N TYR A 306 14.76 9.53 -5.95
CA TYR A 306 14.71 10.99 -5.70
C TYR A 306 13.35 11.61 -6.06
N SER A 307 12.30 10.80 -6.03
CA SER A 307 10.96 11.19 -6.46
C SER A 307 10.07 11.52 -5.26
N VAL A 308 9.04 12.29 -5.55
CA VAL A 308 8.06 12.77 -4.60
C VAL A 308 6.71 12.22 -4.97
N ILE A 309 6.03 11.60 -4.01
CA ILE A 309 4.61 11.29 -4.13
C ILE A 309 3.93 11.95 -2.94
N ARG A 310 3.11 12.95 -3.19
CA ARG A 310 2.47 13.70 -2.11
C ARG A 310 1.04 14.10 -2.42
N ASN A 311 0.23 14.15 -1.35
CA ASN A 311 -1.18 14.55 -1.40
C ASN A 311 -1.99 13.81 -2.48
N CYS A 312 -1.60 12.56 -2.76
CA CYS A 312 -2.30 11.71 -3.72
C CYS A 312 -3.33 10.82 -3.03
N THR A 313 -4.41 10.52 -3.75
CA THR A 313 -5.35 9.47 -3.37
C THR A 313 -5.14 8.29 -4.30
N ILE A 314 -4.77 7.13 -3.75
CA ILE A 314 -4.56 5.89 -4.49
C ILE A 314 -5.53 4.87 -3.94
N SER A 315 -6.51 4.47 -4.74
CA SER A 315 -7.56 3.56 -4.33
C SER A 315 -7.73 2.41 -5.32
N ASN A 316 -8.21 1.29 -4.81
CA ASN A 316 -8.57 0.14 -5.65
C ASN A 316 -7.42 -0.36 -6.54
N ALA A 317 -6.18 -0.36 -6.03
CA ALA A 317 -5.08 -1.03 -6.71
C ALA A 317 -5.14 -2.54 -6.44
N GLY A 318 -5.06 -3.34 -7.49
CA GLY A 318 -5.29 -4.79 -7.39
C GLY A 318 -4.26 -5.52 -6.56
N VAL A 319 -3.01 -5.06 -6.60
CA VAL A 319 -1.87 -5.67 -5.92
C VAL A 319 -1.13 -4.66 -5.06
N CYS A 320 -0.75 -3.52 -5.64
CA CYS A 320 0.10 -2.57 -4.93
C CYS A 320 -0.29 -1.11 -5.27
N GLY A 321 -0.43 -0.28 -4.24
CA GLY A 321 -0.71 1.15 -4.44
C GLY A 321 0.50 1.90 -5.02
N ILE A 322 1.66 1.78 -4.35
CA ILE A 322 2.94 2.34 -4.81
C ILE A 322 4.00 1.26 -4.79
N ALA A 323 4.68 1.04 -5.91
CA ALA A 323 5.73 0.05 -6.04
C ALA A 323 7.05 0.64 -6.56
N GLY A 324 8.19 0.03 -6.23
CA GLY A 324 9.47 0.42 -6.80
C GLY A 324 10.67 -0.37 -6.27
N LEU A 325 11.66 -0.57 -7.14
CA LEU A 325 12.95 -1.15 -6.82
C LEU A 325 14.04 -0.08 -6.95
N HIS A 326 15.01 -0.07 -6.04
CA HIS A 326 16.01 0.99 -5.89
C HIS A 326 15.37 2.38 -5.67
N ALA A 327 14.39 2.43 -4.77
CA ALA A 327 13.67 3.65 -4.39
C ALA A 327 14.53 4.49 -3.44
N VAL A 328 15.54 5.17 -3.98
CA VAL A 328 16.52 5.96 -3.20
C VAL A 328 16.03 7.38 -2.99
N HIS A 329 16.20 7.89 -1.77
CA HIS A 329 15.91 9.28 -1.39
C HIS A 329 14.49 9.74 -1.79
N MET A 330 13.51 8.90 -1.45
CA MET A 330 12.10 9.15 -1.74
C MET A 330 11.45 10.03 -0.68
N LEU A 331 10.54 10.90 -1.11
CA LEU A 331 9.57 11.52 -0.20
C LEU A 331 8.16 11.03 -0.55
N ILE A 332 7.55 10.29 0.38
CA ILE A 332 6.17 9.82 0.25
C ILE A 332 5.39 10.38 1.43
N GLU A 333 4.59 11.42 1.18
CA GLU A 333 3.93 12.15 2.26
C GLU A 333 2.51 12.59 1.95
N ASP A 334 1.70 12.69 2.99
CA ASP A 334 0.34 13.24 2.94
C ASP A 334 -0.62 12.48 2.00
N ASN A 335 -0.31 11.22 1.63
CA ASN A 335 -1.12 10.43 0.72
C ASN A 335 -2.23 9.68 1.46
N ARG A 336 -3.29 9.34 0.72
CA ARG A 336 -4.34 8.41 1.11
C ARG A 336 -4.26 7.18 0.21
N ILE A 337 -3.95 6.02 0.79
CA ILE A 337 -3.81 4.75 0.06
C ILE A 337 -4.77 3.76 0.69
N GLU A 338 -5.78 3.35 -0.07
CA GLU A 338 -6.87 2.54 0.49
C GLU A 338 -7.43 1.52 -0.50
N GLU A 339 -8.12 0.50 0.04
CA GLU A 339 -8.76 -0.57 -0.74
C GLU A 339 -7.78 -1.28 -1.70
N THR A 340 -6.52 -1.40 -1.31
CA THR A 340 -5.51 -2.11 -2.11
C THR A 340 -5.55 -3.61 -1.86
N GLY A 341 -5.09 -4.40 -2.86
CA GLY A 341 -5.04 -5.85 -2.75
C GLY A 341 -6.35 -6.56 -3.15
N TRP A 342 -7.27 -5.88 -3.86
CA TRP A 342 -8.57 -6.45 -4.22
C TRP A 342 -8.49 -7.68 -5.15
N GLN A 343 -7.37 -7.89 -5.84
CA GLN A 343 -7.11 -9.12 -6.62
C GLN A 343 -6.97 -10.36 -5.74
N LYS A 344 -6.83 -10.19 -4.43
CA LYS A 344 -6.66 -11.28 -3.47
C LYS A 344 -5.49 -12.20 -3.80
N MET A 345 -4.42 -11.60 -4.29
CA MET A 345 -3.17 -12.32 -4.57
C MET A 345 -2.64 -12.96 -3.30
N GLU A 346 -1.68 -13.83 -3.45
CA GLU A 346 -1.03 -14.46 -2.32
C GLU A 346 -0.37 -13.44 -1.39
N LEU A 347 -0.42 -13.69 -0.08
CA LEU A 347 0.01 -12.76 0.98
C LEU A 347 1.42 -12.19 0.83
N SER A 348 2.31 -12.89 0.13
CA SER A 348 3.71 -12.49 -0.01
C SER A 348 4.07 -12.06 -1.41
N TRP A 349 3.10 -11.97 -2.32
CA TRP A 349 3.45 -11.80 -3.71
C TRP A 349 3.40 -10.35 -4.16
N GLU A 350 4.51 -9.63 -3.91
CA GLU A 350 4.67 -8.25 -4.35
C GLU A 350 3.51 -7.31 -3.95
N ALA A 351 2.66 -7.76 -2.99
CA ALA A 351 1.45 -7.08 -2.61
C ALA A 351 1.68 -6.16 -1.40
N GLY A 352 1.20 -4.92 -1.52
CA GLY A 352 1.27 -3.93 -0.45
C GLY A 352 0.51 -2.66 -0.81
N ALA A 353 0.07 -1.89 0.16
CA ALA A 353 -0.35 -0.53 -0.16
C ALA A 353 0.86 0.29 -0.65
N ILE A 354 2.03 0.09 -0.02
CA ILE A 354 3.33 0.49 -0.58
C ILE A 354 4.27 -0.71 -0.50
N LYS A 355 4.96 -1.02 -1.61
CA LYS A 355 6.06 -1.97 -1.63
C LYS A 355 7.29 -1.39 -2.32
N LEU A 356 8.39 -1.29 -1.56
CA LEU A 356 9.65 -0.74 -2.05
C LEU A 356 10.78 -1.72 -1.79
N HIS A 357 11.64 -1.91 -2.77
CA HIS A 357 12.87 -2.69 -2.66
C HIS A 357 14.07 -1.77 -2.65
N ASN A 358 15.10 -2.13 -1.87
CA ASN A 358 16.34 -1.37 -1.75
C ASN A 358 16.07 0.14 -1.54
N CYS A 359 15.16 0.43 -0.62
CA CYS A 359 14.80 1.79 -0.26
C CYS A 359 15.86 2.37 0.68
N VAL A 360 16.48 3.47 0.28
CA VAL A 360 17.61 4.05 1.01
C VAL A 360 17.41 5.55 1.19
N ASN A 361 17.75 6.07 2.38
CA ASN A 361 17.69 7.50 2.71
C ASN A 361 16.33 8.15 2.42
N SER A 362 15.24 7.45 2.72
CA SER A 362 13.90 7.89 2.33
C SER A 362 13.03 8.26 3.53
N LEU A 363 12.06 9.13 3.29
CA LEU A 363 11.10 9.59 4.28
C LEU A 363 9.67 9.26 3.84
N ILE A 364 8.99 8.44 4.66
CA ILE A 364 7.59 8.04 4.47
C ILE A 364 6.80 8.60 5.66
N ARG A 365 6.01 9.65 5.45
CA ARG A 365 5.35 10.34 6.56
C ARG A 365 3.96 10.84 6.27
N ARG A 366 3.14 10.91 7.32
CA ARG A 366 1.78 11.48 7.28
C ARG A 366 0.90 10.88 6.18
N ASN A 367 1.07 9.59 5.91
CA ASN A 367 0.20 8.88 4.99
C ASN A 367 -0.91 8.16 5.76
N LEU A 368 -2.07 8.07 5.14
CA LEU A 368 -3.17 7.23 5.59
C LEU A 368 -3.20 5.97 4.74
N PHE A 369 -2.99 4.83 5.38
CA PHE A 369 -3.20 3.50 4.84
C PHE A 369 -4.47 2.92 5.44
N ARG A 370 -5.39 2.42 4.60
CA ARG A 370 -6.65 1.90 5.08
C ARG A 370 -7.18 0.76 4.21
N ASN A 371 -7.82 -0.22 4.84
CA ASN A 371 -8.49 -1.31 4.15
C ASN A 371 -7.60 -2.06 3.14
N THR A 372 -6.34 -2.28 3.48
CA THR A 372 -5.47 -3.11 2.65
C THR A 372 -5.85 -4.57 2.84
N PHE A 373 -6.07 -5.27 1.74
CA PHE A 373 -6.59 -6.64 1.75
C PHE A 373 -5.52 -7.65 1.33
N ARG A 374 -5.23 -8.64 2.17
CA ARG A 374 -4.23 -9.71 1.92
C ARG A 374 -2.85 -9.20 1.52
N ALA A 375 -2.51 -8.00 1.90
CA ALA A 375 -1.27 -7.33 1.57
C ALA A 375 -0.84 -6.50 2.78
N ASP A 376 0.43 -6.16 2.85
CA ASP A 376 0.93 -5.29 3.90
C ASP A 376 0.54 -3.83 3.62
N HIS A 377 0.36 -3.02 4.64
CA HIS A 377 0.22 -1.59 4.37
C HIS A 377 1.53 -1.00 3.84
N LEU A 378 2.65 -1.40 4.44
CA LEU A 378 3.97 -1.00 3.98
C LEU A 378 4.92 -2.19 4.02
N TRP A 379 5.44 -2.57 2.88
CA TRP A 379 6.50 -3.57 2.76
C TRP A 379 7.77 -2.95 2.20
N MET A 380 8.84 -3.01 2.98
CA MET A 380 10.18 -2.63 2.56
C MET A 380 11.02 -3.89 2.41
N ASP A 381 11.21 -4.32 1.17
CA ASP A 381 11.85 -5.59 0.81
C ASP A 381 13.34 -5.38 0.51
N CYS A 382 14.16 -6.14 1.13
CA CYS A 382 15.61 -6.26 0.98
C CYS A 382 16.43 -4.96 0.87
N GLY A 383 17.51 -4.88 1.66
CA GLY A 383 18.52 -3.84 1.51
C GLY A 383 18.02 -2.41 1.79
N ASN A 384 17.14 -2.28 2.76
CA ASN A 384 16.58 -1.00 3.15
C ASN A 384 17.46 -0.34 4.22
N GLU A 385 17.91 0.88 3.98
CA GLU A 385 18.85 1.54 4.87
C GLU A 385 18.49 3.00 5.10
N ASN A 386 18.65 3.44 6.35
CA ASN A 386 18.54 4.83 6.75
C ASN A 386 17.20 5.48 6.35
N ASN A 387 16.11 4.72 6.47
CA ASN A 387 14.77 5.22 6.19
C ASN A 387 14.04 5.60 7.47
N ARG A 388 13.17 6.59 7.39
CA ARG A 388 12.27 6.96 8.47
C ARG A 388 10.81 6.85 8.03
N ILE A 389 10.04 6.07 8.81
CA ILE A 389 8.61 5.84 8.64
C ILE A 389 7.93 6.48 9.84
N THR A 390 7.28 7.63 9.65
CA THR A 390 6.87 8.44 10.80
C THR A 390 5.53 9.16 10.59
N HIS A 391 4.76 9.31 11.67
CA HIS A 391 3.48 10.01 11.68
C HIS A 391 2.45 9.45 10.67
N ASN A 392 2.51 8.17 10.34
CA ASN A 392 1.54 7.54 9.44
C ASN A 392 0.40 6.89 10.24
N LEU A 393 -0.73 6.71 9.57
CA LEU A 393 -1.86 5.94 10.05
C LEU A 393 -1.96 4.64 9.24
N PHE A 394 -1.85 3.50 9.91
CA PHE A 394 -2.02 2.17 9.33
C PHE A 394 -3.26 1.54 9.94
N LEU A 395 -4.39 1.61 9.23
CA LEU A 395 -5.71 1.32 9.75
C LEU A 395 -6.40 0.19 8.99
N ASP A 396 -7.12 -0.66 9.72
CA ASP A 396 -8.06 -1.63 9.17
C ASP A 396 -7.46 -2.59 8.14
N GLY A 397 -6.38 -3.26 8.49
CA GLY A 397 -5.78 -4.30 7.65
C GLY A 397 -6.64 -5.57 7.63
N ARG A 398 -7.22 -5.90 6.46
CA ARG A 398 -8.16 -7.02 6.29
C ARG A 398 -7.46 -8.28 5.81
N GLU A 399 -7.61 -9.39 6.53
CA GLU A 399 -6.87 -10.63 6.25
C GLU A 399 -5.37 -10.38 6.05
N GLN A 400 -4.84 -9.38 6.70
CA GLN A 400 -3.51 -8.83 6.53
C GLN A 400 -2.51 -9.60 7.37
N ARG A 401 -1.36 -9.96 6.81
CA ARG A 401 -0.31 -10.64 7.56
C ARG A 401 0.34 -9.70 8.57
N GLU A 402 0.81 -8.55 8.12
CA GLU A 402 1.36 -7.47 8.95
C GLU A 402 1.01 -6.08 8.41
N ALA A 403 1.02 -5.08 9.28
CA ALA A 403 0.83 -3.71 8.84
C ALA A 403 2.12 -3.13 8.24
N ILE A 404 3.26 -3.34 8.89
CA ILE A 404 4.58 -2.92 8.39
C ILE A 404 5.51 -4.13 8.35
N PHE A 405 6.12 -4.37 7.20
CA PHE A 405 7.11 -5.41 6.99
C PHE A 405 8.45 -4.81 6.56
N ILE A 406 9.51 -5.08 7.33
CA ILE A 406 10.89 -4.73 7.00
C ILE A 406 11.68 -6.03 6.81
N GLU A 407 12.17 -6.24 5.60
CA GLU A 407 12.79 -7.51 5.21
C GLU A 407 14.28 -7.35 4.84
N CYS A 408 15.07 -8.35 5.20
CA CYS A 408 16.44 -8.57 4.74
C CYS A 408 17.34 -7.32 4.79
N THR A 409 17.46 -6.70 5.96
CA THR A 409 18.32 -5.53 6.17
C THR A 409 19.45 -5.89 7.13
N LYS A 410 20.70 -5.80 6.68
CA LYS A 410 21.89 -6.08 7.49
C LYS A 410 22.59 -4.81 7.96
N ASP A 411 22.76 -3.88 7.06
CA ASP A 411 23.47 -2.64 7.27
C ASP A 411 22.52 -1.46 7.37
N GLY A 412 22.91 -0.42 8.09
CA GLY A 412 22.07 0.74 8.32
C GLY A 412 20.99 0.54 9.39
N VAL A 413 20.31 1.60 9.72
CA VAL A 413 19.21 1.65 10.69
C VAL A 413 17.97 2.12 9.98
N ASN A 414 16.85 1.46 10.22
CA ASN A 414 15.53 1.98 9.82
C ASN A 414 14.76 2.37 11.08
N LEU A 415 14.05 3.50 11.03
CA LEU A 415 13.31 4.05 12.16
C LEU A 415 11.81 4.08 11.84
N ILE A 416 11.02 3.46 12.70
CA ILE A 416 9.55 3.48 12.68
C ILE A 416 9.09 4.22 13.93
N ASP A 417 8.63 5.46 13.80
CA ASP A 417 8.30 6.28 14.96
C ASP A 417 7.00 7.08 14.80
N HIS A 418 6.33 7.33 15.91
CA HIS A 418 5.11 8.14 15.97
C HIS A 418 4.00 7.73 15.00
N ASN A 419 3.91 6.44 14.65
CA ASN A 419 2.81 5.94 13.85
C ASN A 419 1.68 5.42 14.74
N ILE A 420 0.48 5.36 14.16
CA ILE A 420 -0.67 4.68 14.75
C ILE A 420 -0.98 3.47 13.86
N ILE A 421 -0.83 2.28 14.42
CA ILE A 421 -1.15 1.00 13.79
C ILE A 421 -2.36 0.44 14.52
N TRP A 422 -3.46 0.19 13.80
CA TRP A 422 -4.72 -0.19 14.42
C TRP A 422 -5.55 -1.14 13.56
N ASN A 423 -6.08 -2.20 14.19
CA ASN A 423 -6.89 -3.24 13.57
C ASN A 423 -6.14 -4.02 12.48
N VAL A 424 -5.19 -4.84 12.88
CA VAL A 424 -4.52 -5.81 11.99
C VAL A 424 -5.18 -7.17 12.20
N GLU A 425 -6.12 -7.54 11.31
CA GLU A 425 -7.01 -8.68 11.51
C GLU A 425 -6.29 -10.03 11.42
N GLY A 426 -5.23 -10.11 10.63
CA GLY A 426 -4.59 -11.38 10.33
C GLY A 426 -5.49 -12.31 9.51
N ARG A 427 -4.90 -13.37 9.00
CA ARG A 427 -5.59 -14.40 8.26
C ARG A 427 -5.31 -15.78 8.85
N PHE A 428 -6.35 -16.52 9.08
CA PHE A 428 -6.26 -17.94 9.42
C PHE A 428 -6.76 -18.76 8.24
N ASP A 429 -5.84 -19.40 7.51
CA ASP A 429 -6.17 -20.32 6.45
C ASP A 429 -5.38 -21.62 6.63
N ARG A 430 -6.05 -22.63 7.20
CA ARG A 430 -5.44 -23.95 7.42
C ARG A 430 -4.97 -24.63 6.14
N ASN A 431 -5.62 -24.34 5.01
CA ASN A 431 -5.28 -24.97 3.75
C ASN A 431 -4.04 -24.33 3.14
N GLN A 432 -3.94 -23.01 3.14
CA GLN A 432 -2.73 -22.32 2.71
C GLN A 432 -1.51 -22.66 3.57
N ILE A 433 -1.68 -22.84 4.88
CA ILE A 433 -0.58 -23.27 5.76
C ILE A 433 -0.04 -24.64 5.34
N LYS A 434 -0.91 -25.57 4.95
CA LYS A 434 -0.49 -26.87 4.43
C LYS A 434 0.16 -26.79 3.05
N GLU A 435 -0.35 -25.93 2.20
CA GLU A 435 0.14 -25.69 0.86
C GLU A 435 1.50 -24.99 0.87
N GLN A 436 1.69 -24.06 1.78
CA GLN A 436 2.94 -23.30 1.93
C GLN A 436 4.06 -24.09 2.63
N LYS A 437 3.75 -25.14 3.37
CA LYS A 437 4.77 -26.02 3.98
C LYS A 437 5.74 -26.66 2.98
N GLY A 438 5.34 -26.75 1.73
CA GLY A 438 6.16 -27.32 0.68
C GLY A 438 7.02 -26.29 -0.05
N SER A 439 6.65 -25.02 -0.10
CA SER A 439 7.36 -23.98 -0.83
C SER A 439 8.55 -23.44 -0.02
N ALA A 440 9.74 -23.90 -0.30
CA ALA A 440 11.04 -23.35 0.12
C ALA A 440 11.22 -22.88 1.59
N GLY A 441 10.36 -23.30 2.51
CA GLY A 441 10.49 -22.97 3.94
C GLY A 441 10.18 -21.51 4.32
N TRP A 442 9.69 -20.71 3.40
CA TRP A 442 9.37 -19.30 3.61
C TRP A 442 8.26 -19.14 4.64
N TYR A 443 7.30 -20.02 4.58
CA TYR A 443 6.13 -20.01 5.43
C TYR A 443 6.21 -21.05 6.56
N ALA A 444 7.38 -21.65 6.74
CA ALA A 444 7.62 -22.58 7.85
C ALA A 444 7.45 -21.94 9.24
N MET A 445 7.24 -20.63 9.28
CA MET A 445 6.89 -19.90 10.50
C MET A 445 5.52 -20.22 11.06
N THR A 446 4.65 -20.75 10.24
CA THR A 446 3.31 -21.12 10.63
C THR A 446 3.17 -22.62 10.93
N GLU A 447 4.26 -23.26 11.39
CA GLU A 447 4.23 -24.68 11.77
C GLU A 447 3.16 -25.01 12.81
N SER A 448 2.82 -24.06 13.65
CA SER A 448 1.80 -24.19 14.70
C SER A 448 0.38 -23.91 14.23
N GLY A 449 0.15 -23.45 13.01
CA GLY A 449 -1.13 -22.91 12.55
C GLY A 449 -1.40 -21.52 13.08
N GLU A 450 -0.35 -20.75 13.29
CA GLU A 450 -0.41 -19.40 13.82
C GLU A 450 -1.24 -18.46 12.95
N VAL A 451 -1.89 -17.57 13.61
CA VAL A 451 -2.66 -16.50 13.00
C VAL A 451 -1.71 -15.36 12.70
N ASN A 452 -1.63 -14.95 11.44
CA ASN A 452 -0.98 -13.68 11.07
C ASN A 452 -1.78 -12.51 11.67
N GLY A 453 -1.28 -11.30 11.54
CA GLY A 453 -1.89 -10.11 12.12
C GLY A 453 -0.90 -9.41 13.04
N TYR A 454 0.32 -9.22 12.55
CA TYR A 454 1.37 -8.50 13.26
C TYR A 454 1.27 -7.00 12.99
N GLY A 455 1.51 -6.19 14.01
CA GLY A 455 1.63 -4.74 13.82
C GLY A 455 2.87 -4.40 12.98
N ILE A 456 4.04 -4.83 13.45
CA ILE A 456 5.31 -4.67 12.73
C ILE A 456 6.01 -6.02 12.67
N TYR A 457 6.51 -6.36 11.50
CA TYR A 457 7.26 -7.59 11.27
C TYR A 457 8.65 -7.31 10.71
N GLY A 458 9.65 -7.91 11.31
CA GLY A 458 11.03 -7.88 10.86
C GLY A 458 11.51 -9.27 10.47
N GLU A 459 11.99 -9.46 9.25
CA GLU A 459 12.60 -10.72 8.83
C GLU A 459 14.03 -10.52 8.37
N GLY A 460 14.97 -11.12 9.10
CA GLY A 460 16.38 -10.94 8.80
C GLY A 460 16.83 -9.46 8.80
N THR A 461 16.28 -8.68 9.72
CA THR A 461 16.48 -7.23 9.78
C THR A 461 17.19 -6.84 11.08
N ASP A 462 18.43 -6.41 10.98
CA ASP A 462 19.22 -5.90 12.11
C ASP A 462 18.92 -4.42 12.39
N ARG A 463 19.13 -3.99 13.63
CA ARG A 463 19.11 -2.58 14.07
C ARG A 463 17.82 -1.81 13.77
N LEU A 464 16.69 -2.52 13.68
CA LEU A 464 15.39 -1.86 13.50
C LEU A 464 15.04 -1.07 14.77
N ARG A 465 14.69 0.20 14.62
CA ARG A 465 14.23 1.04 15.72
C ARG A 465 12.73 1.29 15.59
N ILE A 466 12.00 1.01 16.68
CA ILE A 466 10.55 1.16 16.79
C ILE A 466 10.28 2.00 18.02
N GLU A 467 9.89 3.26 17.83
CA GLU A 467 9.85 4.25 18.90
C GLU A 467 8.54 5.05 18.89
N HIS A 468 7.98 5.29 20.07
CA HIS A 468 6.80 6.17 20.23
C HIS A 468 5.59 5.83 19.34
N ASN A 469 5.38 4.59 18.94
CA ASN A 469 4.19 4.21 18.18
C ASN A 469 3.03 3.83 19.12
N LEU A 470 1.80 3.98 18.64
CA LEU A 470 0.64 3.27 19.14
C LEU A 470 0.41 2.05 18.25
N ILE A 471 0.48 0.85 18.81
CA ILE A 471 0.28 -0.42 18.12
C ILE A 471 -0.86 -1.16 18.82
N GLY A 472 -2.00 -1.24 18.17
CA GLY A 472 -3.21 -1.75 18.81
C GLY A 472 -4.09 -2.65 17.98
N ASN A 473 -4.84 -3.52 18.65
CA ASN A 473 -5.76 -4.48 18.05
C ASN A 473 -5.09 -5.35 16.97
N CYS A 474 -3.87 -5.81 17.26
CA CYS A 474 -3.17 -6.77 16.42
C CYS A 474 -3.61 -8.18 16.81
N ARG A 475 -4.07 -8.98 15.86
CA ARG A 475 -4.56 -10.33 16.17
C ARG A 475 -3.48 -11.23 16.76
N SER A 476 -2.24 -11.06 16.33
CA SER A 476 -1.08 -11.78 16.86
C SER A 476 -0.20 -10.86 17.70
N ALA A 477 0.96 -10.47 17.23
CA ALA A 477 1.89 -9.66 18.01
C ALA A 477 1.93 -8.20 17.57
N GLY A 478 2.24 -7.30 18.50
CA GLY A 478 2.53 -5.91 18.16
C GLY A 478 3.81 -5.78 17.33
N TYR A 479 4.88 -6.43 17.78
CA TYR A 479 6.12 -6.61 17.01
C TYR A 479 6.52 -8.07 17.00
N PHE A 480 6.89 -8.56 15.83
CA PHE A 480 7.44 -9.90 15.65
C PHE A 480 8.68 -9.85 14.75
N ALA A 481 9.74 -10.53 15.14
CA ALA A 481 10.92 -10.66 14.31
C ALA A 481 11.33 -12.12 14.12
N LYS A 482 11.66 -12.46 12.89
CA LYS A 482 12.24 -13.75 12.51
C LYS A 482 13.74 -13.63 12.29
N PRO A 483 14.54 -14.56 12.81
CA PRO A 483 16.00 -14.40 12.80
C PRO A 483 16.63 -14.57 11.42
N VAL A 484 16.03 -15.37 10.54
CA VAL A 484 16.66 -15.73 9.25
C VAL A 484 15.62 -15.87 8.16
N SER A 485 15.81 -15.11 7.09
CA SER A 485 15.16 -15.37 5.81
C SER A 485 15.94 -16.40 5.01
N PHE A 486 15.27 -17.26 4.23
CA PHE A 486 15.97 -18.15 3.30
C PHE A 486 16.75 -17.37 2.22
N ARG A 487 16.36 -16.14 1.92
CA ARG A 487 17.06 -15.21 1.01
C ARG A 487 18.47 -14.83 1.50
N MET A 488 18.78 -15.14 2.74
CA MET A 488 20.08 -14.88 3.37
C MET A 488 21.17 -15.79 2.87
N GLN A 489 20.84 -16.99 2.45
CA GLN A 489 21.82 -17.97 2.01
C GLN A 489 22.38 -17.57 0.64
N GLY A 490 23.48 -16.83 0.66
CA GLY A 490 24.26 -16.48 -0.53
C GLY A 490 24.11 -15.05 -1.04
N LEU A 491 23.29 -14.20 -0.44
CA LEU A 491 23.11 -12.83 -0.93
C LEU A 491 23.75 -11.73 -0.07
N GLU A 492 24.30 -12.05 1.10
CA GLU A 492 24.93 -11.11 2.05
C GLU A 492 24.07 -9.88 2.47
N ARG A 493 22.81 -9.84 2.10
CA ARG A 493 21.93 -8.66 2.27
C ARG A 493 21.13 -8.65 3.56
N GLY A 494 20.92 -9.79 4.14
CA GLY A 494 20.08 -9.90 5.31
C GLY A 494 20.85 -9.93 6.61
N GLY A 495 20.23 -9.42 7.66
CA GLY A 495 20.67 -9.54 9.03
C GLY A 495 20.16 -10.83 9.69
N THR A 496 20.21 -10.86 10.99
CA THR A 496 19.75 -11.97 11.83
C THR A 496 18.70 -11.51 12.83
N SER A 497 18.10 -10.35 12.60
CA SER A 497 17.13 -9.67 13.48
C SER A 497 17.69 -9.42 14.89
N ARG A 498 18.90 -8.88 14.91
CA ARG A 498 19.61 -8.49 16.13
C ARG A 498 19.62 -6.98 16.28
N ASP A 499 19.90 -6.56 17.51
CA ASP A 499 20.12 -5.16 17.85
C ASP A 499 18.91 -4.26 17.48
N ALA A 500 17.70 -4.85 17.52
CA ALA A 500 16.48 -4.09 17.40
C ALA A 500 16.19 -3.34 18.70
N TRP A 501 15.64 -2.12 18.59
CA TRP A 501 15.33 -1.24 19.70
C TRP A 501 13.85 -0.92 19.72
N ILE A 502 13.14 -1.37 20.76
CA ILE A 502 11.70 -1.20 20.93
C ILE A 502 11.50 -0.26 22.12
N LEU A 503 11.35 1.03 21.86
CA LEU A 503 11.42 2.06 22.87
C LEU A 503 10.15 2.92 22.97
N ASN A 504 9.66 3.12 24.17
CA ASN A 504 8.61 4.11 24.46
C ASN A 504 7.33 3.95 23.63
N ASN A 505 6.97 2.73 23.22
CA ASN A 505 5.74 2.47 22.48
C ASN A 505 4.56 2.23 23.43
N LEU A 506 3.37 2.39 22.89
CA LEU A 506 2.12 2.03 23.54
C LEU A 506 1.51 0.82 22.81
N PHE A 507 1.56 -0.35 23.43
CA PHE A 507 0.94 -1.58 22.93
C PHE A 507 -0.46 -1.74 23.54
N TYR A 508 -1.45 -2.01 22.68
CA TYR A 508 -2.84 -2.16 23.10
C TYR A 508 -3.47 -3.41 22.50
N ARG A 509 -3.91 -4.35 23.35
CA ARG A 509 -4.64 -5.56 22.93
C ARG A 509 -4.00 -6.32 21.76
N CYS A 510 -2.73 -6.67 21.88
CA CYS A 510 -2.09 -7.60 20.98
C CYS A 510 -2.36 -9.04 21.45
N GLY A 511 -2.85 -9.90 20.54
CA GLY A 511 -3.45 -11.18 20.92
C GLY A 511 -2.48 -12.24 21.44
N GLU A 512 -1.29 -12.38 20.84
CA GLU A 512 -0.29 -13.36 21.29
C GLU A 512 0.76 -12.75 22.23
N ALA A 513 1.30 -11.62 21.83
CA ALA A 513 2.30 -10.90 22.63
C ALA A 513 2.40 -9.45 22.15
N ALA A 514 2.90 -8.54 22.98
CA ALA A 514 3.29 -7.22 22.50
C ALA A 514 4.54 -7.31 21.65
N VAL A 515 5.57 -8.04 22.13
CA VAL A 515 6.87 -8.16 21.48
C VAL A 515 7.29 -9.63 21.40
N LYS A 516 7.69 -10.07 20.22
CA LYS A 516 8.28 -11.40 19.96
C LYS A 516 9.68 -11.20 19.39
N PHE A 517 10.70 -11.37 20.22
CA PHE A 517 12.10 -11.33 19.79
C PHE A 517 12.58 -12.70 19.33
N PRO A 518 13.44 -12.77 18.31
CA PRO A 518 14.07 -14.04 17.96
C PRO A 518 15.04 -14.51 19.03
N THR A 519 15.84 -13.62 19.58
CA THR A 519 16.91 -13.91 20.57
C THR A 519 17.04 -12.76 21.58
N LYS A 520 17.90 -12.96 22.58
CA LYS A 520 18.21 -11.95 23.61
C LYS A 520 19.03 -10.76 23.10
N ASP A 521 19.54 -10.82 21.90
CA ASP A 521 20.41 -9.79 21.32
C ASP A 521 19.62 -8.59 20.78
N ASN A 522 18.63 -8.12 21.54
CA ASN A 522 17.73 -7.04 21.21
C ASN A 522 17.49 -6.15 22.44
N HIS A 523 16.87 -5.00 22.28
CA HIS A 523 16.66 -4.01 23.33
C HIS A 523 15.17 -3.62 23.42
N CYS A 524 14.68 -3.49 24.65
CA CYS A 524 13.32 -3.11 24.92
C CYS A 524 13.27 -2.28 26.21
N ASP A 525 12.76 -1.05 26.14
CA ASP A 525 12.60 -0.23 27.34
C ASP A 525 11.51 0.87 27.21
N GLY A 526 10.94 1.24 28.33
CA GLY A 526 10.02 2.36 28.45
C GLY A 526 8.65 2.16 27.81
N ASN A 527 8.28 0.94 27.41
CA ASN A 527 6.99 0.70 26.75
C ASN A 527 5.83 0.62 27.74
N THR A 528 4.64 0.95 27.27
CA THR A 528 3.38 0.79 28.02
C THR A 528 2.54 -0.31 27.40
N TYR A 529 2.03 -1.19 28.23
CA TYR A 529 1.26 -2.36 27.84
C TYR A 529 -0.17 -2.27 28.37
N VAL A 530 -1.15 -2.28 27.48
CA VAL A 530 -2.56 -2.13 27.83
C VAL A 530 -3.38 -3.25 27.22
N GLY A 531 -4.10 -3.95 28.06
CA GLY A 531 -5.06 -4.92 27.58
C GLY A 531 -4.46 -6.14 26.90
N MET A 532 -3.32 -6.63 27.31
CA MET A 532 -2.66 -7.80 26.73
C MET A 532 -3.38 -9.10 27.11
N GLU A 533 -3.79 -9.90 26.14
CA GLU A 533 -4.51 -11.16 26.32
C GLU A 533 -3.59 -12.41 26.32
N GLY A 534 -2.51 -12.35 25.57
CA GLY A 534 -1.51 -13.42 25.47
C GLY A 534 -0.38 -13.27 26.47
N GLY A 535 0.84 -13.41 26.03
CA GLY A 535 2.03 -13.03 26.80
C GLY A 535 2.39 -11.57 26.51
N TYR A 536 3.07 -10.93 27.43
CA TYR A 536 3.61 -9.61 27.13
C TYR A 536 4.74 -9.70 26.13
N LEU A 537 5.63 -10.63 26.37
CA LEU A 537 6.91 -10.69 25.70
C LEU A 537 7.32 -12.14 25.48
N GLN A 538 7.93 -12.41 24.33
CA GLN A 538 8.40 -13.74 23.98
C GLN A 538 9.81 -13.68 23.39
N ILE A 539 10.61 -14.69 23.70
CA ILE A 539 11.86 -15.01 23.01
C ILE A 539 11.68 -16.35 22.33
N LEU A 540 12.07 -16.47 21.06
CA LEU A 540 11.78 -17.65 20.25
C LEU A 540 12.91 -18.69 20.29
N TYR A 541 14.15 -18.27 20.41
CA TYR A 541 15.32 -19.15 20.33
C TYR A 541 16.32 -18.90 21.47
N PRO A 542 17.07 -19.93 21.94
CA PRO A 542 17.10 -21.31 21.40
C PRO A 542 15.85 -22.14 21.72
N GLU A 543 15.12 -21.78 22.77
CA GLU A 543 13.86 -22.40 23.15
C GLU A 543 12.82 -21.31 23.41
N PRO A 544 11.56 -21.50 23.03
CA PRO A 544 10.53 -20.49 23.23
C PRO A 544 10.33 -20.19 24.72
N GLU A 545 10.47 -18.95 25.10
CA GLU A 545 10.23 -18.44 26.45
C GLU A 545 9.13 -17.37 26.40
N VAL A 546 8.14 -17.47 27.25
CA VAL A 546 7.00 -16.56 27.32
C VAL A 546 6.93 -15.92 28.69
N CYS A 547 6.94 -14.58 28.72
CA CYS A 547 6.71 -13.84 29.93
C CYS A 547 5.26 -13.35 29.98
N LEU A 548 4.48 -13.94 30.87
CA LEU A 548 3.07 -13.60 31.08
C LEU A 548 2.90 -12.34 31.94
N HIS A 549 3.98 -11.90 32.58
CA HIS A 549 3.99 -10.74 33.46
C HIS A 549 5.18 -9.85 33.18
N LEU A 550 4.97 -8.56 33.14
CA LEU A 550 6.03 -7.57 32.92
C LEU A 550 7.18 -7.71 33.95
N PRO A 551 6.94 -7.91 35.26
CA PRO A 551 8.03 -8.12 36.23
C PRO A 551 8.97 -9.27 35.89
N SER A 552 8.48 -10.37 35.32
CA SER A 552 9.35 -11.50 34.91
C SER A 552 10.32 -11.09 33.79
N TRP A 553 9.86 -10.32 32.85
CA TRP A 553 10.67 -9.78 31.77
C TRP A 553 11.74 -8.80 32.29
N GLN A 554 11.35 -7.93 33.19
CA GLN A 554 12.25 -6.99 33.87
C GLN A 554 13.31 -7.70 34.70
N GLU A 555 12.92 -8.73 35.44
CA GLU A 555 13.81 -9.46 36.34
C GLU A 555 14.78 -10.38 35.59
N PHE A 556 14.29 -11.24 34.68
CA PHE A 556 15.09 -12.28 34.05
C PHE A 556 15.95 -11.74 32.91
N TYR A 557 15.37 -10.87 32.07
CA TYR A 557 16.06 -10.39 30.87
C TYR A 557 16.62 -8.99 30.99
N GLN A 558 16.28 -8.27 32.05
CA GLN A 558 16.64 -6.87 32.24
C GLN A 558 16.12 -5.96 31.13
N PHE A 559 15.08 -6.39 30.43
CA PHE A 559 14.35 -5.61 29.44
C PHE A 559 13.25 -4.80 30.09
N ASP A 560 12.86 -3.70 29.46
CA ASP A 560 11.73 -2.86 29.84
C ASP A 560 11.73 -2.44 31.33
N ARG A 561 12.87 -2.01 31.81
CA ARG A 561 13.04 -1.60 33.23
C ARG A 561 12.14 -0.44 33.61
N GLU A 562 11.92 0.49 32.66
CA GLU A 562 10.99 1.59 32.80
C GLU A 562 9.59 1.24 32.25
N GLY A 563 9.40 0.04 31.69
CA GLY A 563 8.13 -0.44 31.19
C GLY A 563 7.03 -0.48 32.25
N GLN A 564 5.81 -0.33 31.80
CA GLN A 564 4.65 -0.25 32.69
C GLN A 564 3.39 -0.88 32.08
N GLU A 565 2.49 -1.33 32.93
CA GLU A 565 1.15 -1.75 32.57
C GLU A 565 0.18 -0.58 32.67
N GLY A 566 -0.75 -0.46 31.73
CA GLY A 566 -1.84 0.50 31.75
C GLY A 566 -3.20 -0.19 31.79
N TRP A 567 -4.16 0.41 32.49
CA TRP A 567 -5.52 -0.10 32.63
C TRP A 567 -6.52 0.95 32.14
N PHE A 568 -6.60 1.12 30.85
CA PHE A 568 -7.52 2.05 30.21
C PHE A 568 -7.96 1.50 28.85
N GLU A 569 -8.99 2.08 28.30
CA GLU A 569 -9.48 1.77 26.96
C GLU A 569 -8.99 2.82 25.98
N ILE A 570 -8.68 2.34 24.77
CA ILE A 570 -8.40 3.20 23.63
C ILE A 570 -9.49 2.92 22.58
N GLU A 571 -10.19 3.95 22.18
CA GLU A 571 -11.15 3.89 21.08
C GLU A 571 -10.62 4.68 19.91
N VAL A 572 -10.57 4.04 18.76
CA VAL A 572 -10.18 4.69 17.49
C VAL A 572 -11.34 4.58 16.53
N ASP A 573 -11.89 5.73 16.17
CA ASP A 573 -12.85 5.87 15.08
C ASP A 573 -12.06 6.02 13.78
N THR A 574 -11.91 4.91 13.06
CA THR A 574 -11.12 4.87 11.82
C THR A 574 -11.82 5.55 10.65
N ASP A 575 -13.14 5.75 10.72
CA ASP A 575 -13.90 6.47 9.70
C ASP A 575 -13.73 7.98 9.80
N HIS A 576 -13.75 8.51 11.03
CA HIS A 576 -13.60 9.94 11.29
C HIS A 576 -12.18 10.34 11.72
N LEU A 577 -11.25 9.37 11.77
CA LEU A 577 -9.85 9.57 12.16
C LEU A 577 -9.70 10.26 13.52
N LYS A 578 -10.36 9.69 14.53
CA LYS A 578 -10.36 10.19 15.92
C LYS A 578 -9.94 9.11 16.88
N LEU A 579 -9.28 9.52 17.96
CA LEU A 579 -8.86 8.64 19.03
C LEU A 579 -9.27 9.25 20.38
N GLU A 580 -9.72 8.40 21.30
CA GLU A 580 -10.07 8.78 22.66
C GLU A 580 -9.51 7.77 23.66
N PHE A 581 -8.92 8.27 24.74
CA PHE A 581 -8.55 7.48 25.91
C PHE A 581 -9.69 7.48 26.92
N LYS A 582 -10.16 6.30 27.32
CA LYS A 582 -11.27 6.12 28.23
C LYS A 582 -10.82 5.36 29.48
N LYS A 583 -11.51 5.57 30.60
CA LYS A 583 -11.34 4.71 31.74
C LYS A 583 -11.80 3.31 31.38
N ALA A 584 -11.00 2.28 31.72
CA ALA A 584 -11.45 0.89 31.62
C ALA A 584 -12.71 0.72 32.47
N ASP A 585 -13.68 -0.05 31.96
CA ASP A 585 -14.80 -0.45 32.78
C ASP A 585 -14.34 -1.49 33.83
N ASP A 586 -15.16 -1.70 34.89
CA ASP A 586 -14.83 -2.59 36.02
C ASP A 586 -14.79 -4.09 35.62
N ARG A 587 -14.73 -4.42 34.35
CA ARG A 587 -14.64 -5.80 33.88
C ARG A 587 -13.24 -6.35 34.12
N PRO A 588 -13.13 -7.52 34.77
CA PRO A 588 -11.84 -8.14 34.98
C PRO A 588 -11.22 -8.50 33.63
N PHE A 589 -9.99 -8.12 33.47
CA PHE A 589 -9.19 -8.42 32.29
C PHE A 589 -8.99 -9.94 32.14
N GLY A 590 -9.15 -10.45 30.94
CA GLY A 590 -9.46 -11.82 30.53
C GLY A 590 -8.49 -12.96 30.80
N PHE A 591 -7.67 -12.96 31.85
CA PHE A 591 -6.99 -14.18 32.27
C PHE A 591 -7.75 -14.84 33.43
N PRO A 592 -8.15 -16.11 33.31
CA PRO A 592 -8.65 -16.86 34.44
C PRO A 592 -7.52 -17.08 35.45
N GLY A 593 -7.57 -16.46 36.61
CA GLY A 593 -6.61 -16.68 37.69
C GLY A 593 -6.23 -15.43 38.47
N GLU A 594 -4.99 -15.30 38.85
CA GLU A 594 -4.50 -14.28 39.78
C GLU A 594 -4.58 -12.84 39.27
N LEU A 595 -4.58 -12.60 37.95
CA LEU A 595 -4.69 -11.25 37.37
C LEU A 595 -6.08 -10.64 37.53
N ALA A 596 -7.13 -11.45 37.64
CA ALA A 596 -8.49 -10.98 37.89
C ALA A 596 -8.68 -10.34 39.28
N LYS A 597 -7.68 -10.35 40.15
CA LYS A 597 -7.72 -9.81 41.49
C LYS A 597 -7.01 -8.48 41.67
N ARG A 598 -6.49 -7.88 40.61
CA ARG A 598 -5.85 -6.57 40.71
C ARG A 598 -6.88 -5.47 40.60
N ASP A 599 -7.28 -4.92 41.74
CA ASP A 599 -8.15 -3.74 41.86
C ASP A 599 -7.47 -2.41 41.42
N ILE A 600 -6.53 -2.46 40.49
CA ILE A 600 -5.78 -1.26 40.12
C ILE A 600 -6.31 -0.76 38.78
N VAL A 601 -7.20 0.20 38.83
CA VAL A 601 -7.70 0.95 37.67
C VAL A 601 -6.77 2.13 37.41
N TYR A 602 -5.86 2.02 36.45
CA TYR A 602 -5.08 3.18 36.01
C TYR A 602 -5.90 4.02 35.03
N ASN A 603 -5.81 5.33 35.16
CA ASN A 603 -6.28 6.25 34.14
C ASN A 603 -5.15 6.51 33.12
N PRO A 604 -5.44 6.94 31.91
CA PRO A 604 -4.38 7.36 30.97
C PRO A 604 -3.45 8.43 31.56
N GLU A 605 -3.98 9.29 32.40
CA GLU A 605 -3.24 10.36 33.10
C GLU A 605 -2.27 9.83 34.17
N GLU A 606 -2.40 8.56 34.58
CA GLU A 606 -1.54 7.90 35.56
C GLU A 606 -0.35 7.18 34.95
N VAL A 607 -0.27 7.13 33.61
CA VAL A 607 0.88 6.58 32.90
C VAL A 607 2.11 7.41 33.22
N ARG A 608 3.13 6.74 33.77
CA ARG A 608 4.37 7.42 34.16
C ARG A 608 5.17 7.83 32.92
N THR A 609 5.82 8.98 33.02
CA THR A 609 6.83 9.36 32.05
C THR A 609 8.07 8.48 32.19
N VAL A 610 8.73 8.17 31.07
CA VAL A 610 9.94 7.37 30.97
C VAL A 610 11.09 8.20 30.41
N ASP A 611 12.31 7.74 30.57
CA ASP A 611 13.47 8.44 30.03
C ASP A 611 13.44 8.50 28.50
N ILE A 612 13.87 9.63 27.94
CA ILE A 612 13.93 9.84 26.51
C ILE A 612 15.17 9.18 25.91
N HIS A 613 15.02 7.99 25.36
CA HIS A 613 16.08 7.22 24.69
C HIS A 613 15.91 7.19 23.18
N THR A 614 15.28 8.22 22.59
CA THR A 614 14.80 8.17 21.21
C THR A 614 15.54 9.11 20.28
N LEU A 615 15.52 8.78 18.99
CA LEU A 615 15.98 9.67 17.93
C LEU A 615 14.96 10.78 17.62
N SER A 616 13.72 10.57 17.99
CA SER A 616 12.64 11.55 17.77
C SER A 616 12.59 12.59 18.89
N GLN A 617 12.41 13.84 18.53
CA GLN A 617 12.34 14.97 19.46
C GLN A 617 10.97 15.69 19.41
N SER A 618 10.00 15.13 18.74
CA SER A 618 8.65 15.70 18.62
C SER A 618 7.58 14.63 18.82
N ASP A 619 6.38 15.04 19.21
CA ASP A 619 5.21 14.18 19.27
C ASP A 619 4.53 14.01 17.90
N PHE A 620 3.42 13.26 17.86
CA PHE A 620 2.63 13.03 16.66
C PHE A 620 2.16 14.30 15.94
N TYR A 621 2.00 15.39 16.65
CA TYR A 621 1.59 16.69 16.09
C TYR A 621 2.77 17.60 15.71
N GLY A 622 4.00 17.11 15.90
CA GLY A 622 5.22 17.87 15.64
C GLY A 622 5.59 18.84 16.78
N ASN A 623 4.94 18.76 17.95
CA ASN A 623 5.36 19.55 19.11
C ASN A 623 6.65 19.00 19.67
N ALA A 624 7.57 19.88 20.04
CA ALA A 624 8.83 19.46 20.65
C ALA A 624 8.57 18.71 21.97
N LEU A 625 9.22 17.56 22.12
CA LEU A 625 9.23 16.83 23.39
C LEU A 625 10.15 17.56 24.39
N GLU A 626 9.71 17.63 25.66
CA GLU A 626 10.54 18.17 26.71
C GLU A 626 11.77 17.28 26.94
N ALA A 627 12.91 17.91 27.23
CA ALA A 627 14.13 17.17 27.50
C ALA A 627 13.99 16.35 28.80
N GLY A 628 14.28 15.08 28.74
CA GLY A 628 14.37 14.17 29.89
C GLY A 628 13.34 13.05 29.88
N LYS A 629 12.08 13.31 30.13
CA LYS A 629 11.06 12.25 30.25
C LYS A 629 9.86 12.49 29.36
N VAL A 630 9.37 11.40 28.73
CA VAL A 630 8.25 11.38 27.78
C VAL A 630 7.18 10.39 28.22
N ILE A 631 5.97 10.58 27.71
CA ILE A 631 4.91 9.58 27.81
C ILE A 631 5.10 8.57 26.66
N PRO A 632 5.07 7.26 26.95
CA PRO A 632 5.13 6.24 25.91
C PRO A 632 3.96 6.34 24.92
N GLY A 633 4.24 6.15 23.62
CA GLY A 633 3.28 6.31 22.54
C GLY A 633 3.50 7.60 21.74
N PRO A 634 2.63 7.89 20.76
CA PRO A 634 2.85 8.96 19.79
C PRO A 634 2.56 10.36 20.31
N PHE A 635 1.85 10.51 21.43
CA PHE A 635 1.39 11.80 21.93
C PHE A 635 2.21 12.30 23.13
N ALA A 636 2.46 13.59 23.19
CA ALA A 636 3.11 14.19 24.35
C ALA A 636 2.25 14.14 25.64
N GLU A 637 0.95 13.93 25.51
CA GLU A 637 0.03 13.79 26.63
C GLU A 637 -1.08 12.78 26.33
N MET A 638 -1.57 12.08 27.33
CA MET A 638 -2.78 11.26 27.28
C MET A 638 -3.80 11.79 28.29
N ARG A 639 -4.94 12.29 27.82
CA ARG A 639 -5.99 12.82 28.68
C ARG A 639 -7.29 12.05 28.47
N LYS A 640 -7.86 11.56 29.54
CA LYS A 640 -9.15 10.91 29.55
C LYS A 640 -10.23 11.82 28.98
N GLY A 641 -11.04 11.30 28.06
CA GLY A 641 -12.15 12.00 27.45
C GLY A 641 -11.77 13.13 26.49
N LYS A 642 -10.48 13.33 26.25
CA LYS A 642 -10.00 14.20 25.17
C LYS A 642 -10.05 13.44 23.85
N VAL A 643 -10.69 14.02 22.85
CA VAL A 643 -10.67 13.50 21.48
C VAL A 643 -9.44 14.05 20.77
N TYR A 644 -8.66 13.14 20.22
CA TYR A 644 -7.47 13.42 19.44
C TYR A 644 -7.80 13.27 17.96
N GLU A 645 -7.63 14.31 17.18
CA GLU A 645 -7.70 14.25 15.71
C GLU A 645 -6.40 13.60 15.22
N ILE A 646 -6.51 12.42 14.60
CA ILE A 646 -5.31 11.67 14.18
C ILE A 646 -4.96 11.84 12.71
N ASP A 647 -5.79 12.51 11.91
CA ASP A 647 -5.43 12.87 10.53
C ASP A 647 -4.38 13.98 10.52
N CYS A 648 -3.13 13.60 10.42
CA CYS A 648 -2.00 14.54 10.38
C CYS A 648 -1.56 14.93 8.97
N ARG A 649 -2.30 14.51 7.93
CA ARG A 649 -2.02 14.87 6.55
C ARG A 649 -2.23 16.37 6.32
N ARG A 650 -1.32 16.98 5.59
CA ARG A 650 -1.42 18.39 5.19
C ARG A 650 -2.17 18.47 3.89
N LYS A 651 -3.41 18.94 3.94
CA LYS A 651 -4.33 19.00 2.79
C LYS A 651 -4.13 20.24 1.90
N GLU A 652 -3.39 21.25 2.38
CA GLU A 652 -3.12 22.49 1.66
C GLU A 652 -1.66 22.90 1.86
N ARG A 653 -1.01 23.25 0.78
CA ARG A 653 0.30 23.92 0.75
C ARG A 653 0.24 25.23 -0.05
#